data_1d68cb724a12694b67c3323cca970c52
#
_entry.id   1d68cb724a12694b67c3323cca970c52
#
_cell.length_a   1.000
_cell.length_b   1.000
_cell.length_c   1.000
_cell.angle_alpha   90.00
_cell.angle_beta   90.00
_cell.angle_gamma   90.00
#
_symmetry.space_group_name_H-M   'P 1'
#
loop_
_entity.id
_entity.type
_entity.pdbx_description
1 polymer ?
#
loop_
_entity_poly.entity_id
_entity_poly.type
_entity_poly.pdbx_seq_one_letter_code
_entity_poly.pdbx_strand_id
1 'polypeptide(L)'
;MNEKINEFLDNAKHLSFINHHEFVTCEHLLFILLKLSHDFKDLFKKCGDGDFLLLERELKNHLASKNENLGTEVKPEFSVVLEELLAKNSQVDVMEFIEELLKDGRSFSAYLLKKHGLKVDDPKSQNPLLNYTINLNALASEGKIDPLIGRDFELERMMQILLRRKKNNPILIGEAGVGKTAIVEGLALKISQGLVPDKLKNAKIFSLDLTGLLSGTKYRGDFERRIKEIIEGLMQIEGAILFIDEIHTIVRAGATGEGHTDFSNLLKPALSNGNLKCIGATTFMEYKNSFEKNKALSRRFAKISVDEPSKQECFLILKGLKEKYENFHHIKLSDELLKESIELGKKFFADKFLPDSAIDLIDELGASFALKTKKKPNLKDLNEIVAKMTHTHKIFEFNQNKALLSLNANLKTQIFGQDSVIDSLCETLKQGYVGFKGENSPRGVFLFTGSSGVGKTELCKKIAEFLGLHLERFDMSEYAEKHALSKLIGSPAGYVGYEDGGLLSNAVRKNPFSLVLFDEIEKAHPDLTNTFLQIFDNAMLTDNSGLKVDFKNTIIVMTSNLGLKESNELGFLSKNEEKTNRAIKDFFAPEFINRIDKILHFNELNDEILEKIVQKELSELSKNLKNISLNATKAAKVYLAKKAYQKEFGVRLLKRIIADEIGAKLSEKILRKELKEGAKIKIDLDQNNKIILR
;
A
#
# COMPACT_ATOMS: atom_id res chain seq x y z
N MET A 1 31.11 34.50 20.85
CA MET A 1 31.49 34.55 19.42
C MET A 1 32.30 33.32 19.15
N ASN A 2 31.87 32.46 18.23
CA ASN A 2 32.65 31.28 17.91
C ASN A 2 33.93 31.66 17.17
N GLU A 3 35.07 31.11 17.61
CA GLU A 3 36.38 31.34 17.01
C GLU A 3 36.44 30.57 15.66
N LYS A 4 36.93 31.25 14.61
CA LYS A 4 37.07 30.61 13.28
C LYS A 4 38.37 29.84 13.19
N ILE A 5 38.34 28.60 12.68
CA ILE A 5 39.50 27.70 12.65
C ILE A 5 40.61 28.10 11.70
N ASN A 6 40.37 28.97 10.72
CA ASN A 6 41.33 29.32 9.67
C ASN A 6 42.62 29.96 10.20
N GLU A 7 42.55 30.81 11.23
CA GLU A 7 43.71 31.43 11.86
C GLU A 7 44.59 30.38 12.57
N PHE A 8 43.95 29.36 13.17
CA PHE A 8 44.66 28.26 13.83
C PHE A 8 45.31 27.31 12.82
N LEU A 9 44.74 27.14 11.63
CA LEU A 9 45.32 26.36 10.55
C LEU A 9 46.62 26.95 10.01
N ASP A 10 46.68 28.28 9.89
CA ASP A 10 47.91 28.95 9.45
C ASP A 10 49.02 28.81 10.50
N ASN A 11 48.71 28.90 11.78
CA ASN A 11 49.63 28.63 12.86
C ASN A 11 50.05 27.14 12.91
N ALA A 12 49.17 26.21 12.61
CA ALA A 12 49.49 24.79 12.53
C ALA A 12 50.42 24.45 11.36
N LYS A 13 50.25 25.13 10.20
CA LYS A 13 51.22 25.06 9.07
C LYS A 13 52.59 25.57 9.46
N HIS A 14 52.63 26.73 10.14
CA HIS A 14 53.89 27.29 10.61
C HIS A 14 54.59 26.38 11.62
N LEU A 15 53.83 25.76 12.53
CA LEU A 15 54.38 24.79 13.50
C LEU A 15 54.92 23.53 12.80
N SER A 16 54.22 22.98 11.81
CA SER A 16 54.69 21.86 11.01
C SER A 16 55.96 22.18 10.26
N PHE A 17 56.04 23.36 9.67
CA PHE A 17 57.23 23.86 8.95
C PHE A 17 58.46 23.99 9.87
N ILE A 18 58.29 24.61 11.05
CA ILE A 18 59.39 24.74 12.03
C ILE A 18 59.91 23.42 12.53
N ASN A 19 59.00 22.43 12.68
CA ASN A 19 59.38 21.10 13.15
C ASN A 19 59.85 20.17 12.02
N HIS A 20 59.98 20.66 10.78
CA HIS A 20 60.37 19.89 9.58
C HIS A 20 59.48 18.67 9.30
N HIS A 21 58.17 18.78 9.56
CA HIS A 21 57.22 17.75 9.26
C HIS A 21 56.63 17.91 7.84
N GLU A 22 56.47 16.79 7.14
CA GLU A 22 55.92 16.76 5.77
C GLU A 22 54.45 17.15 5.71
N PHE A 23 53.68 16.74 6.71
CA PHE A 23 52.24 16.97 6.74
C PHE A 23 51.79 17.78 7.95
N VAL A 24 50.81 18.66 7.71
CA VAL A 24 50.03 19.30 8.77
C VAL A 24 48.93 18.35 9.18
N THR A 25 49.04 17.78 10.37
CA THR A 25 48.08 16.76 10.87
C THR A 25 47.13 17.35 11.90
N CYS A 26 46.10 16.58 12.29
CA CYS A 26 45.15 16.94 13.36
C CYS A 26 45.89 17.27 14.68
N GLU A 27 47.05 16.64 14.94
CA GLU A 27 47.88 16.86 16.13
C GLU A 27 48.48 18.27 16.16
N HIS A 28 48.93 18.80 15.02
CA HIS A 28 49.41 20.17 14.91
C HIS A 28 48.31 21.18 15.22
N LEU A 29 47.13 20.96 14.62
CA LEU A 29 46.01 21.85 14.84
C LEU A 29 45.51 21.77 16.28
N LEU A 30 45.39 20.59 16.86
CA LEU A 30 45.00 20.43 18.26
C LEU A 30 46.00 21.13 19.22
N PHE A 31 47.30 21.03 18.95
CA PHE A 31 48.30 21.71 19.75
C PHE A 31 48.17 23.23 19.72
N ILE A 32 47.88 23.80 18.57
CA ILE A 32 47.60 25.23 18.41
C ILE A 32 46.30 25.62 19.12
N LEU A 33 45.25 24.82 19.01
CA LEU A 33 43.98 25.07 19.71
C LEU A 33 44.15 25.05 21.24
N LEU A 34 44.94 24.10 21.77
CA LEU A 34 45.29 24.08 23.20
C LEU A 34 45.98 25.37 23.67
N LYS A 35 46.82 25.97 22.82
CA LYS A 35 47.55 27.18 23.19
C LYS A 35 46.77 28.47 23.02
N LEU A 36 46.05 28.61 21.92
CA LEU A 36 45.52 29.89 21.49
C LEU A 36 43.99 30.01 21.58
N SER A 37 43.22 28.90 21.47
CA SER A 37 41.77 28.97 21.49
C SER A 37 41.21 29.13 22.91
N HIS A 38 40.40 30.17 23.11
CA HIS A 38 39.64 30.36 24.34
C HIS A 38 38.45 29.42 24.42
N ASP A 39 37.74 29.25 23.31
CA ASP A 39 36.56 28.38 23.21
C ASP A 39 36.90 26.90 23.54
N PHE A 40 38.05 26.43 23.05
CA PHE A 40 38.53 25.09 23.36
C PHE A 40 38.95 24.92 24.82
N LYS A 41 39.61 25.91 25.42
CA LYS A 41 39.98 25.85 26.85
C LYS A 41 38.78 25.82 27.77
N ASP A 42 37.75 26.58 27.43
CA ASP A 42 36.49 26.59 28.20
C ASP A 42 35.70 25.29 28.03
N LEU A 43 35.69 24.71 26.82
CA LEU A 43 35.13 23.40 26.58
C LEU A 43 35.81 22.33 27.42
N PHE A 44 37.16 22.28 27.37
CA PHE A 44 37.92 21.28 28.11
C PHE A 44 37.74 21.38 29.62
N LYS A 45 37.59 22.60 30.15
CA LYS A 45 37.30 22.85 31.59
C LYS A 45 35.89 22.34 32.00
N LYS A 46 34.94 22.44 31.09
CA LYS A 46 33.55 22.08 31.37
C LYS A 46 33.26 20.57 31.22
N CYS A 47 33.90 19.93 30.22
CA CYS A 47 33.55 18.57 29.78
C CYS A 47 34.69 17.56 29.92
N GLY A 48 35.92 18.01 30.28
CA GLY A 48 37.08 17.15 30.43
C GLY A 48 37.34 16.77 31.89
N ASP A 49 37.52 15.49 32.16
CA ASP A 49 37.91 14.98 33.48
C ASP A 49 39.45 14.97 33.69
N GLY A 50 40.22 15.35 32.65
CA GLY A 50 41.65 15.17 32.60
C GLY A 50 42.47 16.47 32.89
N ASP A 51 43.78 16.30 33.15
CA ASP A 51 44.71 17.37 33.34
C ASP A 51 45.11 17.98 31.99
N PHE A 52 44.78 19.26 31.78
CA PHE A 52 45.11 20.03 30.59
C PHE A 52 46.62 20.09 30.30
N LEU A 53 47.47 20.18 31.35
CA LEU A 53 48.90 20.20 31.20
C LEU A 53 49.46 18.84 30.77
N LEU A 54 48.84 17.78 31.20
CA LEU A 54 49.21 16.42 30.82
C LEU A 54 48.87 16.20 29.34
N LEU A 55 47.67 16.60 28.87
CA LEU A 55 47.28 16.54 27.47
C LEU A 55 48.26 17.30 26.56
N GLU A 56 48.64 18.55 26.94
CA GLU A 56 49.59 19.35 26.20
C GLU A 56 50.96 18.66 26.11
N ARG A 57 51.42 18.07 27.23
CA ARG A 57 52.71 17.35 27.31
C ARG A 57 52.71 16.08 26.44
N GLU A 58 51.68 15.30 26.49
CA GLU A 58 51.58 14.06 25.69
C GLU A 58 51.56 14.39 24.19
N LEU A 59 50.78 15.42 23.79
CA LEU A 59 50.72 15.86 22.41
C LEU A 59 52.05 16.41 21.90
N LYS A 60 52.73 17.21 22.73
CA LYS A 60 54.06 17.72 22.42
C LYS A 60 55.10 16.61 22.24
N ASN A 61 55.08 15.61 23.11
CA ASN A 61 55.96 14.47 22.99
C ASN A 61 55.69 13.63 21.72
N HIS A 62 54.41 13.49 21.35
CA HIS A 62 54.04 12.82 20.10
C HIS A 62 54.54 13.58 18.87
N LEU A 63 54.34 14.88 18.80
CA LEU A 63 54.87 15.70 17.72
C LEU A 63 56.40 15.66 17.63
N ALA A 64 57.11 15.69 18.77
CA ALA A 64 58.57 15.61 18.81
C ALA A 64 59.11 14.21 18.43
N SER A 65 58.32 13.17 18.53
CA SER A 65 58.73 11.80 18.18
C SER A 65 58.62 11.50 16.67
N LYS A 66 58.00 12.37 15.89
CA LYS A 66 57.91 12.26 14.42
C LYS A 66 59.22 12.81 13.81
N ASN A 67 60.14 11.90 13.53
CA ASN A 67 61.43 12.22 12.87
C ASN A 67 61.27 12.19 11.34
N GLU A 68 60.67 13.21 10.76
CA GLU A 68 60.63 13.39 9.32
C GLU A 68 61.65 14.50 8.95
N ASN A 69 62.87 14.09 8.56
CA ASN A 69 63.92 15.03 8.10
C ASN A 69 63.65 15.48 6.68
N LEU A 70 62.75 16.42 6.50
CA LEU A 70 62.60 17.13 5.23
C LEU A 70 63.56 18.32 5.17
N GLY A 71 64.14 18.51 3.97
CA GLY A 71 65.02 19.69 3.73
C GLY A 71 64.23 21.00 3.91
N THR A 72 64.93 22.09 4.23
CA THR A 72 64.43 23.41 4.63
C THR A 72 63.57 24.16 3.58
N GLU A 73 63.27 23.59 2.42
CA GLU A 73 62.52 24.24 1.32
C GLU A 73 61.16 23.71 0.99
N VAL A 74 60.68 22.62 1.65
CA VAL A 74 59.38 22.03 1.34
C VAL A 74 58.27 22.61 2.22
N LYS A 75 57.19 23.14 1.61
CA LYS A 75 56.01 23.61 2.35
C LYS A 75 55.15 22.39 2.75
N PRO A 76 54.81 22.25 4.05
CA PRO A 76 54.00 21.14 4.49
C PRO A 76 52.57 21.18 3.90
N GLU A 77 52.08 20.01 3.46
CA GLU A 77 50.75 19.82 2.95
C GLU A 77 49.81 19.32 4.07
N PHE A 78 48.51 19.45 3.90
CA PHE A 78 47.55 18.88 4.84
C PHE A 78 47.51 17.36 4.73
N SER A 79 47.42 16.67 5.86
CA SER A 79 47.19 15.23 5.87
C SER A 79 45.77 14.91 5.37
N VAL A 80 45.58 13.74 4.73
CA VAL A 80 44.31 13.29 4.18
C VAL A 80 43.17 13.36 5.21
N VAL A 81 43.45 12.97 6.46
CA VAL A 81 42.45 12.99 7.54
C VAL A 81 42.05 14.43 7.89
N LEU A 82 43.00 15.36 7.91
CA LEU A 82 42.70 16.76 8.20
C LEU A 82 41.93 17.41 7.05
N GLU A 83 42.28 17.11 5.78
CA GLU A 83 41.55 17.61 4.61
C GLU A 83 40.12 17.09 4.58
N GLU A 84 39.89 15.79 4.83
CA GLU A 84 38.55 15.21 4.89
C GLU A 84 37.67 15.84 5.97
N LEU A 85 38.23 16.14 7.14
CA LEU A 85 37.51 16.80 8.24
C LEU A 85 37.17 18.27 7.91
N LEU A 86 38.07 18.99 7.23
CA LEU A 86 37.83 20.37 6.82
C LEU A 86 36.91 20.51 5.60
N ALA A 87 36.88 19.50 4.70
CA ALA A 87 36.08 19.53 3.49
C ALA A 87 34.57 19.34 3.76
N LYS A 88 34.20 18.79 4.92
CA LYS A 88 32.80 18.58 5.28
C LYS A 88 31.97 19.85 5.44
N ASN A 89 32.65 21.00 5.80
CA ASN A 89 31.98 22.29 5.93
C ASN A 89 32.92 23.44 5.53
N SER A 90 32.45 24.35 4.71
CA SER A 90 33.24 25.48 4.17
C SER A 90 33.59 26.59 5.21
N GLN A 91 33.01 26.55 6.42
CA GLN A 91 33.27 27.47 7.52
C GLN A 91 33.16 26.76 8.87
N VAL A 92 34.07 25.85 9.15
CA VAL A 92 34.11 25.10 10.41
C VAL A 92 34.57 26.01 11.55
N ASP A 93 33.83 26.01 12.68
CA ASP A 93 34.31 26.61 13.92
C ASP A 93 35.13 25.59 14.76
N VAL A 94 35.77 26.06 15.82
CA VAL A 94 36.63 25.20 16.68
C VAL A 94 35.81 24.08 17.32
N MET A 95 34.56 24.33 17.71
CA MET A 95 33.70 23.37 18.38
C MET A 95 33.25 22.25 17.42
N GLU A 96 32.83 22.63 16.23
CA GLU A 96 32.45 21.69 15.17
C GLU A 96 33.62 20.80 14.73
N PHE A 97 34.84 21.38 14.62
CA PHE A 97 36.03 20.61 14.31
C PHE A 97 36.33 19.55 15.38
N ILE A 98 36.28 19.91 16.66
CA ILE A 98 36.56 18.99 17.78
C ILE A 98 35.50 17.86 17.81
N GLU A 99 34.21 18.17 17.55
CA GLU A 99 33.17 17.17 17.45
C GLU A 99 33.43 16.19 16.30
N GLU A 100 33.72 16.69 15.12
CA GLU A 100 34.01 15.84 13.95
C GLU A 100 35.28 15.00 14.14
N LEU A 101 36.33 15.59 14.78
CA LEU A 101 37.55 14.89 15.11
C LEU A 101 37.30 13.71 16.06
N LEU A 102 36.45 13.90 17.07
CA LEU A 102 36.10 12.86 18.04
C LEU A 102 35.21 11.77 17.44
N LYS A 103 34.33 12.10 16.49
CA LYS A 103 33.51 11.17 15.73
C LYS A 103 34.35 10.33 14.76
N ASP A 104 35.28 10.93 14.06
CA ASP A 104 36.18 10.26 13.11
C ASP A 104 37.09 9.24 13.79
N GLY A 105 37.71 9.58 14.89
CA GLY A 105 38.44 8.66 15.74
C GLY A 105 39.75 8.10 15.16
N ARG A 106 40.14 8.41 13.91
CA ARG A 106 41.35 7.86 13.25
C ARG A 106 42.64 8.53 13.69
N SER A 107 42.60 9.74 14.22
CA SER A 107 43.79 10.51 14.62
C SER A 107 44.22 10.24 16.07
N PHE A 108 45.49 10.44 16.36
CA PHE A 108 46.01 10.39 17.73
C PHE A 108 45.44 11.51 18.60
N SER A 109 45.11 12.64 17.99
CA SER A 109 44.37 13.74 18.64
C SER A 109 43.03 13.28 19.19
N ALA A 110 42.23 12.52 18.40
CA ALA A 110 40.96 11.98 18.86
C ALA A 110 41.14 11.00 20.02
N TYR A 111 42.17 10.17 19.96
CA TYR A 111 42.51 9.25 21.04
C TYR A 111 42.87 9.99 22.35
N LEU A 112 43.73 11.02 22.25
CA LEU A 112 44.14 11.83 23.42
C LEU A 112 42.95 12.53 24.05
N LEU A 113 42.11 13.18 23.26
CA LEU A 113 40.92 13.87 23.75
C LEU A 113 39.98 12.92 24.50
N LYS A 114 39.75 11.75 23.97
CA LYS A 114 38.97 10.71 24.64
C LYS A 114 39.61 10.19 25.93
N LYS A 115 40.96 10.00 25.92
CA LYS A 115 41.74 9.58 27.08
C LYS A 115 41.64 10.55 28.23
N HIS A 116 41.63 11.86 27.93
CA HIS A 116 41.50 12.94 28.89
C HIS A 116 40.04 13.35 29.19
N GLY A 117 39.07 12.44 28.91
CA GLY A 117 37.68 12.56 29.33
C GLY A 117 36.83 13.49 28.46
N LEU A 118 37.35 14.04 27.35
CA LEU A 118 36.53 14.81 26.44
C LEU A 118 35.64 13.85 25.66
N LYS A 119 34.39 13.81 26.01
CA LYS A 119 33.33 13.07 25.27
C LYS A 119 32.64 14.08 24.38
N VAL A 120 32.37 13.70 23.13
CA VAL A 120 31.33 14.40 22.35
C VAL A 120 30.06 14.02 23.04
N ASP A 121 29.50 14.94 23.78
CA ASP A 121 28.10 14.87 24.08
C ASP A 121 27.38 15.12 22.76
N ASP A 122 26.98 14.04 22.10
CA ASP A 122 25.94 14.14 21.09
C ASP A 122 24.78 14.86 21.80
N PRO A 123 24.38 16.08 21.40
CA PRO A 123 23.27 16.76 22.06
C PRO A 123 21.99 15.91 22.06
N LYS A 124 21.98 14.87 21.24
CA LYS A 124 20.98 13.78 21.25
C LYS A 124 21.25 12.70 22.31
N SER A 125 22.43 12.59 22.92
CA SER A 125 22.73 11.56 23.93
C SER A 125 22.40 11.95 25.37
N GLN A 126 22.10 13.21 25.65
CA GLN A 126 21.90 13.67 27.02
C GLN A 126 20.55 13.28 27.65
N ASN A 127 19.56 12.88 26.84
CA ASN A 127 18.32 12.32 27.39
C ASN A 127 17.65 11.37 26.39
N PRO A 128 17.89 10.05 26.49
CA PRO A 128 17.24 9.06 25.60
C PRO A 128 15.73 9.18 25.56
N LEU A 129 15.12 9.68 26.62
CA LEU A 129 13.70 9.99 26.69
C LEU A 129 13.29 11.04 25.68
N LEU A 130 14.06 12.15 25.56
CA LEU A 130 13.73 13.23 24.64
C LEU A 130 13.95 12.84 23.16
N ASN A 131 14.85 11.89 22.92
CA ASN A 131 15.23 11.50 21.55
C ASN A 131 14.31 10.44 20.95
N TYR A 132 13.74 9.55 21.77
CA TYR A 132 12.99 8.39 21.32
C TYR A 132 11.58 8.33 21.92
N THR A 133 11.13 9.38 22.64
CA THR A 133 9.75 9.46 23.12
C THR A 133 9.16 10.84 22.87
N ILE A 134 7.87 10.87 22.60
CA ILE A 134 7.08 12.08 22.41
C ILE A 134 6.16 12.24 23.63
N ASN A 135 6.23 13.36 24.32
CA ASN A 135 5.33 13.66 25.45
C ASN A 135 3.98 14.14 24.91
N LEU A 136 2.97 13.28 24.96
CA LEU A 136 1.62 13.59 24.46
C LEU A 136 0.93 14.69 25.28
N ASN A 137 1.19 14.80 26.57
CA ASN A 137 0.61 15.88 27.39
C ASN A 137 1.15 17.26 27.00
N ALA A 138 2.42 17.35 26.60
CA ALA A 138 3.00 18.58 26.08
C ALA A 138 2.32 18.99 24.77
N LEU A 139 2.16 18.03 23.84
CA LEU A 139 1.45 18.27 22.57
C LEU A 139 -0.01 18.67 22.80
N ALA A 140 -0.66 18.08 23.81
CA ALA A 140 -2.04 18.45 24.17
C ALA A 140 -2.11 19.90 24.68
N SER A 141 -1.16 20.32 25.52
CA SER A 141 -1.09 21.68 26.05
C SER A 141 -0.78 22.72 24.97
N GLU A 142 -0.04 22.34 23.93
CA GLU A 142 0.26 23.17 22.77
C GLU A 142 -0.89 23.21 21.73
N GLY A 143 -1.99 22.49 21.96
CA GLY A 143 -3.12 22.43 21.04
C GLY A 143 -2.86 21.61 19.74
N LYS A 144 -1.80 20.81 19.74
CA LYS A 144 -1.37 20.01 18.56
C LYS A 144 -2.11 18.66 18.45
N ILE A 145 -2.87 18.27 19.49
CA ILE A 145 -3.67 17.06 19.49
C ILE A 145 -5.10 17.36 19.02
N ASP A 146 -5.65 16.48 18.24
CA ASP A 146 -7.04 16.56 17.79
C ASP A 146 -8.02 16.21 18.93
N PRO A 147 -9.21 16.84 18.97
CA PRO A 147 -10.21 16.50 19.96
C PRO A 147 -10.71 15.06 19.74
N LEU A 148 -10.75 14.27 20.81
CA LEU A 148 -11.37 12.95 20.78
C LEU A 148 -12.89 13.10 20.80
N ILE A 149 -13.55 12.54 19.81
CA ILE A 149 -15.00 12.60 19.64
C ILE A 149 -15.57 11.20 19.71
N GLY A 150 -16.50 10.99 20.61
CA GLY A 150 -16.95 9.64 20.94
C GLY A 150 -15.86 8.86 21.70
N ARG A 151 -15.96 7.54 21.69
CA ARG A 151 -15.01 6.63 22.36
C ARG A 151 -14.95 6.80 23.90
N ASP A 152 -16.02 7.34 24.51
CA ASP A 152 -16.05 7.55 25.94
C ASP A 152 -15.95 6.24 26.71
N PHE A 153 -16.55 5.17 26.22
CA PHE A 153 -16.50 3.84 26.83
C PHE A 153 -15.06 3.29 26.85
N GLU A 154 -14.36 3.31 25.72
CA GLU A 154 -12.99 2.83 25.61
C GLU A 154 -12.04 3.65 26.48
N LEU A 155 -12.24 4.97 26.50
CA LEU A 155 -11.46 5.89 27.31
C LEU A 155 -11.69 5.67 28.80
N GLU A 156 -12.94 5.56 29.24
CA GLU A 156 -13.27 5.25 30.63
C GLU A 156 -12.69 3.90 31.06
N ARG A 157 -12.82 2.89 30.18
CA ARG A 157 -12.26 1.56 30.42
C ARG A 157 -10.73 1.60 30.53
N MET A 158 -10.05 2.40 29.71
CA MET A 158 -8.59 2.58 29.78
C MET A 158 -8.20 3.21 31.12
N MET A 159 -8.88 4.28 31.58
CA MET A 159 -8.63 4.88 32.87
C MET A 159 -8.87 3.89 34.02
N GLN A 160 -9.96 3.13 33.98
CA GLN A 160 -10.26 2.09 35.00
C GLN A 160 -9.11 1.05 35.06
N ILE A 161 -8.58 0.60 33.93
CA ILE A 161 -7.48 -0.37 33.89
C ILE A 161 -6.21 0.25 34.49
N LEU A 162 -5.85 1.48 34.11
CA LEU A 162 -4.68 2.21 34.61
C LEU A 162 -4.72 2.42 36.14
N LEU A 163 -5.92 2.44 36.76
CA LEU A 163 -6.12 2.58 38.21
C LEU A 163 -6.10 1.26 38.99
N ARG A 164 -6.03 0.11 38.28
CA ARG A 164 -5.99 -1.21 38.95
C ARG A 164 -4.69 -1.41 39.71
N ARG A 165 -4.72 -2.22 40.73
CA ARG A 165 -3.53 -2.66 41.49
C ARG A 165 -2.69 -3.67 40.71
N LYS A 166 -3.33 -4.55 39.91
CA LYS A 166 -2.70 -5.57 39.08
C LYS A 166 -3.33 -5.55 37.69
N LYS A 167 -2.59 -5.94 36.67
CA LYS A 167 -3.01 -5.88 35.26
C LYS A 167 -3.48 -4.48 34.87
N ASN A 168 -2.68 -3.50 35.25
CA ASN A 168 -2.93 -2.08 35.06
C ASN A 168 -2.43 -1.52 33.74
N ASN A 169 -2.08 -2.38 32.80
CA ASN A 169 -1.65 -1.99 31.46
C ASN A 169 -2.77 -2.31 30.46
N PRO A 170 -3.45 -1.32 29.86
CA PRO A 170 -4.41 -1.55 28.81
C PRO A 170 -3.71 -1.87 27.48
N ILE A 171 -4.33 -2.73 26.68
CA ILE A 171 -3.96 -2.93 25.28
C ILE A 171 -5.20 -2.73 24.41
N LEU A 172 -5.11 -1.76 23.49
CA LEU A 172 -6.12 -1.44 22.51
C LEU A 172 -5.97 -2.38 21.32
N ILE A 173 -7.03 -3.13 21.01
CA ILE A 173 -7.03 -4.11 19.93
C ILE A 173 -8.13 -3.73 18.93
N GLY A 174 -7.77 -3.49 17.68
CA GLY A 174 -8.70 -3.11 16.63
C GLY A 174 -7.98 -2.98 15.31
N GLU A 175 -8.71 -2.92 14.21
CA GLU A 175 -8.12 -2.81 12.87
C GLU A 175 -7.36 -1.48 12.69
N ALA A 176 -6.51 -1.39 11.65
CA ALA A 176 -5.81 -0.15 11.33
C ALA A 176 -6.81 0.96 10.98
N GLY A 177 -6.56 2.18 11.43
CA GLY A 177 -7.42 3.33 11.09
C GLY A 177 -8.70 3.49 11.92
N VAL A 178 -9.03 2.61 12.91
CA VAL A 178 -10.23 2.75 13.75
C VAL A 178 -10.10 3.79 14.86
N GLY A 179 -8.91 4.42 15.03
CA GLY A 179 -8.68 5.50 16.01
C GLY A 179 -8.06 5.06 17.34
N LYS A 180 -7.28 3.96 17.38
CA LYS A 180 -6.60 3.49 18.61
C LYS A 180 -5.66 4.55 19.20
N THR A 181 -4.83 5.16 18.40
CA THR A 181 -3.89 6.22 18.79
C THR A 181 -4.64 7.46 19.28
N ALA A 182 -5.73 7.85 18.60
CA ALA A 182 -6.57 8.97 18.99
C ALA A 182 -7.18 8.81 20.39
N ILE A 183 -7.52 7.58 20.84
CA ILE A 183 -8.01 7.32 22.20
C ILE A 183 -6.92 7.63 23.23
N VAL A 184 -5.66 7.30 22.98
CA VAL A 184 -4.54 7.59 23.89
C VAL A 184 -4.23 9.09 23.91
N GLU A 185 -4.27 9.74 22.76
CA GLU A 185 -4.14 11.20 22.64
C GLU A 185 -5.28 11.93 23.35
N GLY A 186 -6.51 11.41 23.23
CA GLY A 186 -7.67 11.90 23.98
C GLY A 186 -7.51 11.77 25.50
N LEU A 187 -6.87 10.70 25.99
CA LEU A 187 -6.51 10.58 27.41
C LEU A 187 -5.51 11.66 27.81
N ALA A 188 -4.46 11.90 27.02
CA ALA A 188 -3.49 12.94 27.29
C ALA A 188 -4.15 14.33 27.32
N LEU A 189 -5.11 14.59 26.43
CA LEU A 189 -5.89 15.82 26.40
C LEU A 189 -6.75 15.97 27.67
N LYS A 190 -7.47 14.92 28.09
CA LYS A 190 -8.27 14.96 29.36
C LYS A 190 -7.39 15.12 30.59
N ILE A 191 -6.17 14.55 30.61
CA ILE A 191 -5.22 14.76 31.71
C ILE A 191 -4.78 16.23 31.74
N SER A 192 -4.42 16.83 30.62
CA SER A 192 -3.99 18.24 30.55
C SER A 192 -5.11 19.21 31.00
N GLN A 193 -6.37 18.85 30.77
CA GLN A 193 -7.56 19.60 31.17
C GLN A 193 -7.99 19.32 32.60
N GLY A 194 -7.36 18.37 33.32
CA GLY A 194 -7.75 17.96 34.66
C GLY A 194 -9.05 17.15 34.75
N LEU A 195 -9.57 16.68 33.61
CA LEU A 195 -10.84 15.93 33.48
C LEU A 195 -10.64 14.42 33.69
N VAL A 196 -9.80 14.03 34.64
CA VAL A 196 -9.47 12.65 34.98
C VAL A 196 -9.52 12.44 36.49
N PRO A 197 -9.65 11.19 36.98
CA PRO A 197 -9.57 10.89 38.43
C PRO A 197 -8.26 11.39 39.04
N ASP A 198 -8.29 11.77 40.34
CA ASP A 198 -7.14 12.39 41.02
C ASP A 198 -5.83 11.65 40.89
N LYS A 199 -5.86 10.31 40.91
CA LYS A 199 -4.66 9.48 40.74
C LYS A 199 -4.02 9.54 39.34
N LEU A 200 -4.71 10.12 38.36
CA LEU A 200 -4.21 10.28 36.98
C LEU A 200 -3.93 11.75 36.63
N LYS A 201 -4.22 12.71 37.48
CA LYS A 201 -4.03 14.15 37.20
C LYS A 201 -2.57 14.50 36.85
N ASN A 202 -1.61 13.84 37.52
CA ASN A 202 -0.19 14.06 37.29
C ASN A 202 0.44 13.05 36.31
N ALA A 203 -0.40 12.24 35.67
CA ALA A 203 0.12 11.26 34.72
C ALA A 203 0.68 11.94 33.46
N LYS A 204 1.81 11.42 32.95
CA LYS A 204 2.47 11.89 31.73
C LYS A 204 2.60 10.72 30.77
N ILE A 205 2.03 10.86 29.58
CA ILE A 205 2.04 9.83 28.56
C ILE A 205 3.18 10.10 27.57
N PHE A 206 4.09 9.14 27.46
CA PHE A 206 5.22 9.17 26.55
C PHE A 206 5.00 8.13 25.44
N SER A 207 4.81 8.61 24.21
CA SER A 207 4.71 7.74 23.02
C SER A 207 6.11 7.35 22.54
N LEU A 208 6.36 6.06 22.36
CA LEU A 208 7.65 5.52 21.93
C LEU A 208 7.80 5.66 20.41
N ASP A 209 8.88 6.30 19.96
CA ASP A 209 9.27 6.34 18.55
C ASP A 209 10.10 5.09 18.20
N LEU A 210 9.41 4.05 17.72
CA LEU A 210 10.05 2.80 17.30
C LEU A 210 10.96 2.97 16.09
N THR A 211 10.60 3.84 15.16
CA THR A 211 11.37 4.10 13.93
C THR A 211 12.70 4.77 14.26
N GLY A 212 12.67 5.79 15.12
CA GLY A 212 13.88 6.45 15.61
C GLY A 212 14.78 5.51 16.40
N LEU A 213 14.20 4.61 17.20
CA LEU A 213 14.95 3.60 17.97
C LEU A 213 15.71 2.60 17.10
N LEU A 214 15.11 2.14 16.01
CA LEU A 214 15.70 1.17 15.08
C LEU A 214 16.71 1.84 14.14
N SER A 215 16.54 3.13 13.87
CA SER A 215 17.43 3.89 12.99
C SER A 215 18.84 3.99 13.57
N GLY A 216 19.84 3.69 12.75
CA GLY A 216 21.25 3.79 13.12
C GLY A 216 21.79 2.71 14.08
N THR A 217 20.98 1.69 14.42
CA THR A 217 21.47 0.53 15.18
C THR A 217 22.11 -0.48 14.22
N LYS A 218 23.44 -0.59 14.23
CA LYS A 218 24.18 -1.65 13.49
C LYS A 218 24.17 -2.99 14.25
N TYR A 219 24.02 -2.94 15.56
CA TYR A 219 24.06 -4.10 16.43
C TYR A 219 22.81 -4.15 17.33
N ARG A 220 22.31 -5.34 17.56
CA ARG A 220 21.16 -5.62 18.43
C ARG A 220 21.35 -5.08 19.85
N GLY A 221 22.54 -5.15 20.40
CA GLY A 221 22.86 -4.65 21.74
C GLY A 221 22.65 -3.15 21.93
N ASP A 222 22.75 -2.35 20.85
CA ASP A 222 22.48 -0.91 20.90
C ASP A 222 20.99 -0.62 21.11
N PHE A 223 20.12 -1.37 20.44
CA PHE A 223 18.67 -1.27 20.61
C PHE A 223 18.25 -1.66 22.03
N GLU A 224 18.78 -2.78 22.56
CA GLU A 224 18.46 -3.22 23.91
C GLU A 224 18.92 -2.20 24.97
N ARG A 225 20.10 -1.61 24.79
CA ARG A 225 20.63 -0.56 25.68
C ARG A 225 19.76 0.69 25.65
N ARG A 226 19.39 1.21 24.47
CA ARG A 226 18.54 2.39 24.33
C ARG A 226 17.19 2.23 25.03
N ILE A 227 16.54 1.08 24.83
CA ILE A 227 15.28 0.77 25.46
C ILE A 227 15.42 0.69 26.99
N LYS A 228 16.45 0.06 27.48
CA LYS A 228 16.71 -0.03 28.91
C LYS A 228 16.87 1.37 29.53
N GLU A 229 17.65 2.22 28.91
CA GLU A 229 17.83 3.61 29.31
C GLU A 229 16.51 4.41 29.31
N ILE A 230 15.65 4.20 28.32
CA ILE A 230 14.31 4.82 28.26
C ILE A 230 13.44 4.33 29.43
N ILE A 231 13.38 3.02 29.68
CA ILE A 231 12.59 2.45 30.75
C ILE A 231 13.07 2.96 32.10
N GLU A 232 14.36 2.97 32.34
CA GLU A 232 14.99 3.48 33.57
C GLU A 232 14.69 4.97 33.77
N GLY A 233 14.79 5.76 32.72
CA GLY A 233 14.43 7.19 32.75
C GLY A 233 12.96 7.43 33.02
N LEU A 234 12.04 6.65 32.41
CA LEU A 234 10.60 6.75 32.68
C LEU A 234 10.24 6.36 34.12
N MET A 235 10.95 5.37 34.68
CA MET A 235 10.71 4.94 36.07
C MET A 235 11.09 6.02 37.10
N GLN A 236 11.91 7.00 36.74
CA GLN A 236 12.25 8.15 37.60
C GLN A 236 11.18 9.24 37.58
N ILE A 237 10.28 9.21 36.57
CA ILE A 237 9.22 10.21 36.42
C ILE A 237 7.94 9.71 37.11
N GLU A 238 7.51 10.41 38.13
CA GLU A 238 6.26 10.08 38.83
C GLU A 238 5.06 10.18 37.87
N GLY A 239 4.25 9.12 37.84
CA GLY A 239 3.06 9.07 36.99
C GLY A 239 3.35 8.82 35.50
N ALA A 240 4.58 8.42 35.10
CA ALA A 240 4.89 8.10 33.71
C ALA A 240 4.07 6.90 33.20
N ILE A 241 3.56 7.05 31.98
CA ILE A 241 2.86 6.01 31.23
C ILE A 241 3.55 5.91 29.87
N LEU A 242 4.06 4.72 29.54
CA LEU A 242 4.65 4.46 28.24
C LEU A 242 3.55 4.02 27.26
N PHE A 243 3.40 4.73 26.16
CA PHE A 243 2.54 4.32 25.05
C PHE A 243 3.38 3.70 23.93
N ILE A 244 2.98 2.52 23.50
CA ILE A 244 3.63 1.79 22.41
C ILE A 244 2.58 1.48 21.36
N ASP A 245 2.64 2.23 20.27
CA ASP A 245 1.83 1.89 19.09
C ASP A 245 2.46 0.70 18.38
N GLU A 246 1.65 -0.12 17.72
CA GLU A 246 2.08 -1.37 17.07
C GLU A 246 2.98 -2.24 17.96
N ILE A 247 2.59 -2.43 19.22
CA ILE A 247 3.39 -3.14 20.24
C ILE A 247 3.84 -4.55 19.81
N HIS A 248 3.19 -5.15 18.81
CA HIS A 248 3.57 -6.43 18.23
C HIS A 248 4.92 -6.40 17.51
N THR A 249 5.33 -5.25 16.95
CA THR A 249 6.62 -5.08 16.25
C THR A 249 7.78 -5.34 17.18
N ILE A 250 7.65 -4.91 18.42
CA ILE A 250 8.65 -5.11 19.48
C ILE A 250 8.71 -6.58 19.91
N VAL A 251 7.58 -7.27 19.92
CA VAL A 251 7.54 -8.70 20.27
C VAL A 251 8.21 -9.55 19.18
N ARG A 252 8.11 -9.13 17.92
CA ARG A 252 8.72 -9.82 16.76
C ARG A 252 10.21 -9.49 16.55
N ALA A 253 10.65 -8.30 16.91
CA ALA A 253 12.04 -7.86 16.70
C ALA A 253 13.08 -8.75 17.40
N GLY A 254 12.67 -9.70 18.25
CA GLY A 254 13.49 -10.70 18.93
C GLY A 254 13.48 -12.10 18.32
N ALA A 255 12.72 -12.39 17.26
CA ALA A 255 12.36 -13.76 16.87
C ALA A 255 13.18 -14.38 15.71
N THR A 256 14.14 -13.69 15.12
CA THR A 256 14.96 -14.20 14.01
C THR A 256 16.38 -14.56 14.47
N GLY A 257 16.64 -15.84 14.81
CA GLY A 257 17.97 -16.42 15.07
C GLY A 257 18.10 -17.10 16.42
N GLU A 258 19.01 -18.08 16.51
CA GLU A 258 19.38 -18.81 17.74
C GLU A 258 19.99 -17.85 18.77
N GLY A 259 19.20 -17.45 19.77
CA GLY A 259 19.64 -16.55 20.84
C GLY A 259 18.53 -15.57 21.26
N HIS A 260 17.41 -16.10 21.71
CA HIS A 260 16.21 -15.33 22.09
C HIS A 260 16.41 -14.46 23.34
N THR A 261 16.72 -13.19 23.19
CA THR A 261 16.39 -12.19 24.22
C THR A 261 15.25 -11.32 23.69
N ASP A 262 14.02 -11.73 24.02
CA ASP A 262 12.80 -10.98 23.70
C ASP A 262 12.84 -9.60 24.40
N PHE A 263 12.49 -8.52 23.68
CA PHE A 263 12.16 -7.23 24.28
C PHE A 263 11.13 -7.39 25.43
N SER A 264 10.27 -8.39 25.33
CA SER A 264 9.39 -8.80 26.40
C SER A 264 10.12 -9.06 27.72
N ASN A 265 11.39 -9.49 27.69
CA ASN A 265 12.20 -9.72 28.87
C ASN A 265 12.69 -8.41 29.52
N LEU A 266 12.88 -7.35 28.74
CA LEU A 266 13.26 -6.03 29.24
C LEU A 266 12.07 -5.31 29.89
N LEU A 267 10.87 -5.40 29.29
CA LEU A 267 9.65 -4.82 29.85
C LEU A 267 9.10 -5.59 31.07
N LYS A 268 9.29 -6.89 31.15
CA LYS A 268 8.73 -7.73 32.23
C LYS A 268 9.04 -7.21 33.63
N PRO A 269 10.28 -6.84 34.00
CA PRO A 269 10.58 -6.34 35.33
C PRO A 269 9.85 -5.03 35.66
N ALA A 270 9.87 -4.07 34.73
CA ALA A 270 9.26 -2.75 34.89
C ALA A 270 7.73 -2.84 35.07
N LEU A 271 7.06 -3.69 34.27
CA LEU A 271 5.63 -3.92 34.32
C LEU A 271 5.20 -4.77 35.54
N SER A 272 6.10 -5.67 36.01
CA SER A 272 5.76 -6.58 37.12
C SER A 272 5.70 -5.89 38.45
N ASN A 273 6.60 -4.95 38.69
CA ASN A 273 6.71 -4.21 39.97
C ASN A 273 5.69 -3.07 40.05
N GLY A 274 4.93 -2.80 38.96
CA GLY A 274 3.99 -1.69 38.91
C GLY A 274 4.64 -0.29 38.87
N ASN A 275 5.97 -0.25 38.71
CA ASN A 275 6.76 0.97 38.66
C ASN A 275 6.57 1.76 37.37
N LEU A 276 6.23 1.08 36.29
CA LEU A 276 5.91 1.67 35.00
C LEU A 276 4.56 1.14 34.52
N LYS A 277 3.69 2.04 34.07
CA LYS A 277 2.44 1.70 33.38
C LYS A 277 2.67 1.77 31.87
N CYS A 278 2.02 0.88 31.14
CA CYS A 278 2.15 0.81 29.68
C CYS A 278 0.77 0.72 29.03
N ILE A 279 0.59 1.47 27.95
CA ILE A 279 -0.54 1.35 27.03
C ILE A 279 -0.01 0.77 25.74
N GLY A 280 -0.60 -0.31 25.25
CA GLY A 280 -0.26 -0.89 23.94
C GLY A 280 -1.38 -0.69 22.94
N ALA A 281 -1.06 -0.60 21.64
CA ALA A 281 -2.02 -0.68 20.56
C ALA A 281 -1.56 -1.72 19.53
N THR A 282 -2.50 -2.47 18.94
CA THR A 282 -2.22 -3.51 17.94
C THR A 282 -3.47 -3.89 17.17
N THR A 283 -3.35 -4.65 16.08
CA THR A 283 -4.49 -5.24 15.37
C THR A 283 -4.90 -6.59 15.97
N PHE A 284 -6.10 -7.08 15.61
CA PHE A 284 -6.59 -8.40 16.07
C PHE A 284 -5.67 -9.54 15.61
N MET A 285 -5.25 -9.50 14.34
CA MET A 285 -4.36 -10.54 13.78
C MET A 285 -3.01 -10.58 14.48
N GLU A 286 -2.39 -9.43 14.66
CA GLU A 286 -1.08 -9.30 15.28
C GLU A 286 -1.10 -9.62 16.77
N TYR A 287 -2.19 -9.23 17.46
CA TYR A 287 -2.42 -9.65 18.84
C TYR A 287 -2.40 -11.17 18.97
N LYS A 288 -3.19 -11.87 18.15
CA LYS A 288 -3.30 -13.34 18.15
C LYS A 288 -1.97 -14.02 17.77
N ASN A 289 -1.30 -13.51 16.74
CA ASN A 289 -0.10 -14.14 16.18
C ASN A 289 1.16 -13.94 17.02
N SER A 290 1.30 -12.79 17.68
CA SER A 290 2.52 -12.40 18.38
C SER A 290 2.30 -12.29 19.89
N PHE A 291 1.33 -11.50 20.33
CA PHE A 291 1.18 -11.10 21.71
C PHE A 291 0.51 -12.18 22.57
N GLU A 292 -0.51 -12.87 22.07
CA GLU A 292 -1.23 -13.91 22.80
C GLU A 292 -0.36 -15.17 23.05
N LYS A 293 0.53 -15.46 22.11
CA LYS A 293 1.52 -16.55 22.25
C LYS A 293 2.53 -16.29 23.36
N ASN A 294 2.81 -15.02 23.66
CA ASN A 294 3.68 -14.64 24.78
C ASN A 294 2.86 -14.54 26.08
N LYS A 295 2.65 -15.69 26.74
CA LYS A 295 1.87 -15.78 27.99
C LYS A 295 2.36 -14.85 29.10
N ALA A 296 3.63 -14.46 29.10
CA ALA A 296 4.20 -13.60 30.12
C ALA A 296 3.78 -12.14 29.98
N LEU A 297 3.66 -11.63 28.74
CA LEU A 297 3.13 -10.30 28.47
C LEU A 297 1.61 -10.28 28.55
N SER A 298 0.92 -11.21 27.91
CA SER A 298 -0.53 -11.23 27.81
C SER A 298 -1.23 -11.26 29.18
N ARG A 299 -0.58 -11.85 30.20
CA ARG A 299 -1.09 -11.83 31.60
C ARG A 299 -1.00 -10.46 32.29
N ARG A 300 -0.19 -9.54 31.77
CA ARG A 300 0.03 -8.21 32.37
C ARG A 300 -0.80 -7.12 31.73
N PHE A 301 -1.34 -7.40 30.55
CA PHE A 301 -2.20 -6.46 29.82
C PHE A 301 -3.67 -6.85 29.93
N ALA A 302 -4.53 -5.83 29.96
CA ALA A 302 -5.98 -5.98 29.90
C ALA A 302 -6.49 -5.49 28.55
N LYS A 303 -7.24 -6.34 27.85
CA LYS A 303 -7.75 -6.07 26.49
C LYS A 303 -8.85 -5.01 26.51
N ILE A 304 -8.82 -4.11 25.53
CA ILE A 304 -9.90 -3.19 25.17
C ILE A 304 -10.08 -3.36 23.67
N SER A 305 -11.27 -3.81 23.25
CA SER A 305 -11.62 -3.88 21.83
C SER A 305 -11.98 -2.49 21.33
N VAL A 306 -11.47 -2.12 20.16
CA VAL A 306 -11.77 -0.87 19.48
C VAL A 306 -12.33 -1.23 18.10
N ASP A 307 -13.64 -1.22 18.01
CA ASP A 307 -14.34 -1.59 16.79
C ASP A 307 -14.47 -0.39 15.82
N GLU A 308 -14.71 -0.68 14.54
CA GLU A 308 -15.00 0.36 13.54
C GLU A 308 -16.22 1.17 13.98
N PRO A 309 -16.16 2.52 13.99
CA PRO A 309 -17.31 3.34 14.35
C PRO A 309 -18.44 3.18 13.33
N SER A 310 -19.66 3.28 13.79
CA SER A 310 -20.82 3.36 12.90
C SER A 310 -20.75 4.61 12.02
N LYS A 311 -21.49 4.63 10.90
CA LYS A 311 -21.56 5.81 10.02
C LYS A 311 -21.98 7.07 10.75
N GLN A 312 -22.87 6.96 11.74
CA GLN A 312 -23.34 8.08 12.54
C GLN A 312 -22.24 8.61 13.47
N GLU A 313 -21.52 7.72 14.16
CA GLU A 313 -20.39 8.10 15.00
C GLU A 313 -19.26 8.71 14.16
N CYS A 314 -18.96 8.11 13.00
CA CYS A 314 -17.97 8.65 12.06
C CYS A 314 -18.35 10.07 11.60
N PHE A 315 -19.63 10.33 11.32
CA PHE A 315 -20.09 11.68 10.98
C PHE A 315 -19.85 12.68 12.11
N LEU A 316 -20.09 12.29 13.35
CA LEU A 316 -19.79 13.15 14.52
C LEU A 316 -18.29 13.42 14.63
N ILE A 317 -17.44 12.39 14.42
CA ILE A 317 -15.98 12.54 14.40
C ILE A 317 -15.56 13.55 13.33
N LEU A 318 -16.00 13.37 12.08
CA LEU A 318 -15.68 14.28 10.99
C LEU A 318 -16.18 15.71 11.24
N LYS A 319 -17.37 15.84 11.83
CA LYS A 319 -17.94 17.15 12.16
C LYS A 319 -17.10 17.87 13.21
N GLY A 320 -16.57 17.17 14.19
CA GLY A 320 -15.70 17.76 15.21
C GLY A 320 -14.30 18.09 14.69
N LEU A 321 -13.79 17.36 13.69
CA LEU A 321 -12.52 17.64 13.05
C LEU A 321 -12.63 18.69 11.92
N LYS A 322 -13.83 18.96 11.44
CA LYS A 322 -14.14 19.83 10.29
C LYS A 322 -13.42 21.17 10.35
N GLU A 323 -13.49 21.88 11.47
CA GLU A 323 -12.90 23.22 11.60
C GLU A 323 -11.37 23.19 11.43
N LYS A 324 -10.69 22.16 11.93
CA LYS A 324 -9.24 22.00 11.76
C LYS A 324 -8.85 21.81 10.29
N TYR A 325 -9.57 20.93 9.56
CA TYR A 325 -9.33 20.71 8.14
C TYR A 325 -9.70 21.93 7.28
N GLU A 326 -10.81 22.61 7.63
CA GLU A 326 -11.20 23.88 6.96
C GLU A 326 -10.13 24.97 7.10
N ASN A 327 -9.55 25.09 8.32
CA ASN A 327 -8.51 26.07 8.60
C ASN A 327 -7.20 25.72 7.93
N PHE A 328 -6.82 24.44 7.95
CA PHE A 328 -5.56 23.97 7.36
C PHE A 328 -5.54 24.13 5.84
N HIS A 329 -6.63 23.71 5.17
CA HIS A 329 -6.73 23.76 3.70
C HIS A 329 -7.35 25.04 3.15
N HIS A 330 -7.80 25.97 4.02
CA HIS A 330 -8.51 27.20 3.64
C HIS A 330 -9.74 26.97 2.75
N ILE A 331 -10.51 25.91 3.04
CA ILE A 331 -11.74 25.52 2.34
C ILE A 331 -12.96 25.56 3.26
N LYS A 332 -14.15 25.40 2.70
CA LYS A 332 -15.39 25.20 3.47
C LYS A 332 -16.03 23.88 3.10
N LEU A 333 -16.23 23.03 4.10
CA LEU A 333 -16.83 21.71 3.96
C LEU A 333 -18.32 21.74 4.35
N SER A 334 -19.19 21.17 3.51
CA SER A 334 -20.60 20.99 3.85
C SER A 334 -20.81 19.68 4.59
N ASP A 335 -21.88 19.60 5.39
CA ASP A 335 -22.24 18.35 6.06
C ASP A 335 -22.63 17.23 5.09
N GLU A 336 -23.09 17.59 3.87
CA GLU A 336 -23.34 16.65 2.80
C GLU A 336 -22.04 16.01 2.28
N LEU A 337 -20.98 16.80 2.14
CA LEU A 337 -19.65 16.27 1.76
C LEU A 337 -19.10 15.31 2.82
N LEU A 338 -19.28 15.61 4.12
CA LEU A 338 -18.85 14.73 5.20
C LEU A 338 -19.61 13.39 5.16
N LYS A 339 -20.93 13.41 4.93
CA LYS A 339 -21.73 12.19 4.80
C LYS A 339 -21.32 11.38 3.59
N GLU A 340 -21.14 12.04 2.45
CA GLU A 340 -20.74 11.38 1.22
C GLU A 340 -19.33 10.79 1.31
N SER A 341 -18.38 11.47 2.00
CA SER A 341 -17.03 10.92 2.22
C SER A 341 -17.06 9.61 3.01
N ILE A 342 -17.98 9.46 3.97
CA ILE A 342 -18.17 8.22 4.72
C ILE A 342 -18.70 7.10 3.81
N GLU A 343 -19.72 7.41 2.99
CA GLU A 343 -20.29 6.43 2.06
C GLU A 343 -19.26 5.97 1.02
N LEU A 344 -18.54 6.93 0.44
CA LEU A 344 -17.50 6.64 -0.55
C LEU A 344 -16.29 5.95 0.08
N GLY A 345 -15.87 6.37 1.28
CA GLY A 345 -14.82 5.72 2.04
C GLY A 345 -15.09 4.24 2.25
N LYS A 346 -16.30 3.92 2.74
CA LYS A 346 -16.70 2.54 2.97
C LYS A 346 -16.92 1.72 1.69
N LYS A 347 -17.34 2.38 0.60
CA LYS A 347 -17.64 1.72 -0.67
C LYS A 347 -16.40 1.42 -1.51
N PHE A 348 -15.43 2.33 -1.52
CA PHE A 348 -14.30 2.27 -2.44
C PHE A 348 -12.97 1.88 -1.79
N PHE A 349 -12.85 1.97 -0.47
CA PHE A 349 -11.63 1.65 0.29
C PHE A 349 -11.91 0.48 1.24
N ALA A 350 -12.20 -0.69 0.69
CA ALA A 350 -12.54 -1.90 1.44
C ALA A 350 -11.42 -2.40 2.38
N ASP A 351 -10.19 -1.98 2.14
CA ASP A 351 -8.99 -2.27 2.94
C ASP A 351 -8.75 -1.27 4.08
N LYS A 352 -9.51 -0.17 4.11
CA LYS A 352 -9.43 0.87 5.14
C LYS A 352 -10.72 0.94 5.95
N PHE A 353 -10.58 1.18 7.24
CA PHE A 353 -11.71 1.30 8.15
C PHE A 353 -12.07 2.76 8.42
N LEU A 354 -13.32 3.00 8.80
CA LEU A 354 -13.74 4.29 9.32
C LEU A 354 -13.11 4.54 10.70
N PRO A 355 -12.78 5.78 11.04
CA PRO A 355 -12.98 7.02 10.29
C PRO A 355 -11.85 7.35 9.29
N ASP A 356 -10.74 6.61 9.30
CA ASP A 356 -9.51 6.91 8.55
C ASP A 356 -9.76 7.08 7.06
N SER A 357 -10.49 6.13 6.43
CA SER A 357 -10.83 6.21 5.00
C SER A 357 -11.62 7.47 4.62
N ALA A 358 -12.50 7.95 5.49
CA ALA A 358 -13.26 9.17 5.25
C ALA A 358 -12.44 10.44 5.53
N ILE A 359 -11.56 10.40 6.52
CA ILE A 359 -10.61 11.48 6.83
C ILE A 359 -9.65 11.67 5.66
N ASP A 360 -9.05 10.61 5.14
CA ASP A 360 -8.16 10.64 3.99
C ASP A 360 -8.83 11.30 2.78
N LEU A 361 -10.11 11.00 2.52
CA LEU A 361 -10.85 11.63 1.42
C LEU A 361 -11.04 13.12 1.60
N ILE A 362 -11.29 13.58 2.83
CA ILE A 362 -11.45 15.00 3.14
C ILE A 362 -10.12 15.72 3.03
N ASP A 363 -9.04 15.10 3.50
CA ASP A 363 -7.69 15.66 3.44
C ASP A 363 -7.20 15.80 1.99
N GLU A 364 -7.35 14.74 1.18
CA GLU A 364 -7.00 14.75 -0.24
C GLU A 364 -7.84 15.76 -1.03
N LEU A 365 -9.16 15.86 -0.70
CA LEU A 365 -10.02 16.88 -1.27
C LEU A 365 -9.51 18.29 -0.96
N GLY A 366 -9.15 18.53 0.31
CA GLY A 366 -8.58 19.80 0.76
C GLY A 366 -7.28 20.13 0.04
N ALA A 367 -6.35 19.18 -0.01
CA ALA A 367 -5.06 19.31 -0.71
C ALA A 367 -5.25 19.63 -2.20
N SER A 368 -6.22 18.98 -2.88
CA SER A 368 -6.52 19.26 -4.28
C SER A 368 -7.01 20.69 -4.53
N PHE A 369 -7.64 21.30 -3.54
CA PHE A 369 -8.16 22.69 -3.59
C PHE A 369 -7.09 23.73 -3.26
N ALA A 370 -6.01 23.37 -2.59
CA ALA A 370 -4.85 24.24 -2.40
C ALA A 370 -4.24 24.68 -3.75
N LEU A 371 -4.39 23.83 -4.78
CA LEU A 371 -3.94 24.11 -6.17
C LEU A 371 -4.99 24.84 -7.03
N LYS A 372 -6.21 25.05 -6.51
CA LYS A 372 -7.33 25.68 -7.25
C LYS A 372 -7.69 27.04 -6.64
N THR A 373 -8.25 27.94 -7.47
CA THR A 373 -8.75 29.25 -7.01
C THR A 373 -10.10 29.17 -6.27
N LYS A 374 -10.84 28.08 -6.42
CA LYS A 374 -12.13 27.85 -5.75
C LYS A 374 -11.91 27.36 -4.33
N LYS A 375 -12.66 27.91 -3.36
CA LYS A 375 -12.57 27.56 -1.92
C LYS A 375 -13.75 26.73 -1.39
N LYS A 376 -14.70 26.33 -2.23
CA LYS A 376 -15.86 25.50 -1.83
C LYS A 376 -15.93 24.27 -2.72
N PRO A 377 -15.46 23.10 -2.20
CA PRO A 377 -15.63 21.83 -2.89
C PRO A 377 -17.09 21.39 -2.92
N ASN A 378 -17.45 20.59 -3.92
CA ASN A 378 -18.77 20.01 -4.09
C ASN A 378 -18.67 18.47 -4.25
N LEU A 379 -19.80 17.78 -4.34
CA LEU A 379 -19.86 16.32 -4.47
C LEU A 379 -19.15 15.80 -5.75
N LYS A 380 -19.14 16.59 -6.83
CA LYS A 380 -18.41 16.18 -8.05
C LYS A 380 -16.91 16.20 -7.84
N ASP A 381 -16.40 17.22 -7.13
CA ASP A 381 -14.98 17.30 -6.80
C ASP A 381 -14.56 16.12 -5.92
N LEU A 382 -15.38 15.71 -4.94
CA LEU A 382 -15.13 14.53 -4.10
C LEU A 382 -15.09 13.25 -4.93
N ASN A 383 -16.05 13.07 -5.85
CA ASN A 383 -16.08 11.93 -6.76
C ASN A 383 -14.84 11.87 -7.68
N GLU A 384 -14.36 13.02 -8.18
CA GLU A 384 -13.12 13.09 -8.95
C GLU A 384 -11.89 12.65 -8.13
N ILE A 385 -11.85 13.01 -6.85
CA ILE A 385 -10.77 12.57 -5.95
C ILE A 385 -10.81 11.06 -5.76
N VAL A 386 -11.99 10.51 -5.41
CA VAL A 386 -12.13 9.05 -5.27
C VAL A 386 -11.72 8.34 -6.57
N ALA A 387 -12.15 8.87 -7.72
CA ALA A 387 -11.79 8.32 -9.02
C ALA A 387 -10.26 8.29 -9.26
N LYS A 388 -9.54 9.33 -8.82
CA LYS A 388 -8.08 9.40 -8.90
C LYS A 388 -7.41 8.40 -7.97
N MET A 389 -7.83 8.37 -6.70
CA MET A 389 -7.24 7.51 -5.68
C MET A 389 -7.44 6.01 -5.99
N THR A 390 -8.59 5.66 -6.56
CA THR A 390 -8.95 4.26 -6.87
C THR A 390 -8.68 3.85 -8.31
N HIS A 391 -8.13 4.75 -9.14
CA HIS A 391 -7.95 4.56 -10.58
C HIS A 391 -9.26 4.17 -11.33
N THR A 392 -10.42 4.59 -10.79
CA THR A 392 -11.75 4.24 -11.31
C THR A 392 -12.43 5.41 -12.02
N HIS A 393 -11.67 6.23 -12.76
CA HIS A 393 -12.20 7.40 -13.48
C HIS A 393 -13.46 7.08 -14.30
N LYS A 394 -13.48 5.92 -14.97
CA LYS A 394 -14.61 5.50 -15.78
C LYS A 394 -15.90 5.29 -14.98
N ILE A 395 -15.82 4.83 -13.73
CA ILE A 395 -17.02 4.54 -12.90
C ILE A 395 -17.75 5.83 -12.51
N PHE A 396 -17.01 6.91 -12.26
CA PHE A 396 -17.57 8.21 -11.86
C PHE A 396 -17.99 9.09 -13.03
N GLU A 397 -17.33 8.96 -14.19
CA GLU A 397 -17.76 9.60 -15.43
C GLU A 397 -19.07 8.98 -15.96
N PHE A 398 -19.27 7.68 -15.68
CA PHE A 398 -20.49 6.96 -16.04
C PHE A 398 -21.54 7.15 -14.94
N ASN A 399 -22.65 7.82 -15.30
CA ASN A 399 -23.88 7.69 -14.55
C ASN A 399 -24.31 6.20 -14.64
N GLN A 400 -24.01 5.40 -13.60
CA GLN A 400 -24.23 3.95 -13.58
C GLN A 400 -25.64 3.57 -14.06
N ASN A 401 -26.64 4.35 -13.66
CA ASN A 401 -28.03 4.11 -14.07
C ASN A 401 -28.20 4.31 -15.58
N LYS A 402 -27.61 5.35 -16.15
CA LYS A 402 -27.66 5.63 -17.58
C LYS A 402 -26.91 4.56 -18.38
N ALA A 403 -25.75 4.15 -17.90
CA ALA A 403 -24.95 3.08 -18.51
C ALA A 403 -25.72 1.75 -18.52
N LEU A 404 -26.34 1.37 -17.40
CA LEU A 404 -27.16 0.14 -17.29
C LEU A 404 -28.41 0.19 -18.19
N LEU A 405 -29.05 1.36 -18.32
CA LEU A 405 -30.20 1.50 -19.21
C LEU A 405 -29.81 1.38 -20.69
N SER A 406 -28.65 1.89 -21.08
CA SER A 406 -28.14 1.82 -22.45
C SER A 406 -27.35 0.55 -22.76
N LEU A 407 -26.98 -0.26 -21.76
CA LEU A 407 -26.10 -1.41 -21.90
C LEU A 407 -26.61 -2.40 -22.94
N ASN A 408 -27.89 -2.74 -22.90
CA ASN A 408 -28.52 -3.68 -23.83
C ASN A 408 -28.33 -3.24 -25.29
N ALA A 409 -28.71 -1.99 -25.61
CA ALA A 409 -28.57 -1.45 -26.95
C ALA A 409 -27.10 -1.43 -27.40
N ASN A 410 -26.21 -0.97 -26.52
CA ASN A 410 -24.76 -0.90 -26.83
C ASN A 410 -24.15 -2.27 -27.09
N LEU A 411 -24.51 -3.29 -26.28
CA LEU A 411 -23.99 -4.65 -26.46
C LEU A 411 -24.46 -5.26 -27.78
N LYS A 412 -25.75 -5.08 -28.17
CA LYS A 412 -26.30 -5.59 -29.43
C LYS A 412 -25.63 -4.96 -30.66
N THR A 413 -25.05 -3.77 -30.56
CA THR A 413 -24.29 -3.17 -31.66
C THR A 413 -22.90 -3.80 -31.83
N GLN A 414 -22.37 -4.44 -30.80
CA GLN A 414 -21.02 -4.97 -30.77
C GLN A 414 -20.95 -6.50 -30.81
N ILE A 415 -21.96 -7.18 -30.31
CA ILE A 415 -22.04 -8.65 -30.23
C ILE A 415 -23.23 -9.08 -31.06
N PHE A 416 -22.97 -9.88 -32.08
CA PHE A 416 -23.98 -10.29 -33.06
C PHE A 416 -24.47 -11.71 -32.79
N GLY A 417 -25.78 -11.94 -33.00
CA GLY A 417 -26.39 -13.27 -32.94
C GLY A 417 -26.64 -13.81 -31.53
N GLN A 418 -26.46 -12.96 -30.49
CA GLN A 418 -26.63 -13.33 -29.09
C GLN A 418 -27.69 -12.46 -28.39
N ASP A 419 -28.70 -11.99 -29.12
CA ASP A 419 -29.66 -10.98 -28.61
C ASP A 419 -30.39 -11.46 -27.36
N SER A 420 -30.87 -12.73 -27.34
CA SER A 420 -31.56 -13.34 -26.19
C SER A 420 -30.65 -13.45 -24.95
N VAL A 421 -29.38 -13.80 -25.15
CA VAL A 421 -28.38 -13.88 -24.11
C VAL A 421 -28.15 -12.48 -23.50
N ILE A 422 -28.01 -11.45 -24.36
CA ILE A 422 -27.80 -10.06 -23.94
C ILE A 422 -29.03 -9.54 -23.18
N ASP A 423 -30.23 -9.81 -23.65
CA ASP A 423 -31.46 -9.39 -22.98
C ASP A 423 -31.57 -9.97 -21.58
N SER A 424 -31.41 -11.28 -21.43
CA SER A 424 -31.46 -11.96 -20.15
C SER A 424 -30.34 -11.53 -19.19
N LEU A 425 -29.11 -11.33 -19.69
CA LEU A 425 -27.98 -10.80 -18.93
C LEU A 425 -28.28 -9.41 -18.37
N CYS A 426 -28.71 -8.48 -19.25
CA CYS A 426 -28.98 -7.09 -18.88
C CYS A 426 -30.12 -6.97 -17.88
N GLU A 427 -31.15 -7.80 -17.99
CA GLU A 427 -32.26 -7.85 -17.03
C GLU A 427 -31.74 -8.27 -15.64
N THR A 428 -30.98 -9.34 -15.56
CA THR A 428 -30.42 -9.85 -14.30
C THR A 428 -29.45 -8.85 -13.67
N LEU A 429 -28.60 -8.19 -14.47
CA LEU A 429 -27.70 -7.16 -13.99
C LEU A 429 -28.46 -5.95 -13.41
N LYS A 430 -29.53 -5.49 -14.06
CA LYS A 430 -30.38 -4.39 -13.54
C LYS A 430 -30.94 -4.76 -12.16
N GLN A 431 -31.43 -5.99 -11.98
CA GLN A 431 -31.94 -6.48 -10.69
C GLN A 431 -30.84 -6.47 -9.61
N GLY A 432 -29.61 -6.92 -9.94
CA GLY A 432 -28.49 -6.92 -9.03
C GLY A 432 -28.02 -5.53 -8.60
N TYR A 433 -28.06 -4.56 -9.53
CA TYR A 433 -27.68 -3.17 -9.22
C TYR A 433 -28.74 -2.42 -8.41
N VAL A 434 -30.00 -2.72 -8.59
CA VAL A 434 -31.11 -2.11 -7.81
C VAL A 434 -31.24 -2.71 -6.40
N GLY A 435 -30.55 -3.82 -6.12
CA GLY A 435 -30.51 -4.42 -4.79
C GLY A 435 -31.55 -5.50 -4.52
N PHE A 436 -32.25 -6.02 -5.54
CA PHE A 436 -33.20 -7.13 -5.37
C PHE A 436 -32.57 -8.41 -4.81
N LYS A 437 -31.24 -8.57 -4.91
CA LYS A 437 -30.51 -9.75 -4.43
C LYS A 437 -30.04 -9.67 -2.97
N GLY A 438 -30.32 -8.57 -2.28
CA GLY A 438 -29.80 -8.32 -0.95
C GLY A 438 -28.38 -7.71 -0.94
N GLU A 439 -27.98 -7.20 0.23
CA GLU A 439 -26.74 -6.44 0.39
C GLU A 439 -25.47 -7.30 0.36
N ASN A 440 -25.60 -8.62 0.57
CA ASN A 440 -24.48 -9.55 0.72
C ASN A 440 -24.31 -10.50 -0.48
N SER A 441 -24.62 -10.03 -1.69
CA SER A 441 -24.46 -10.82 -2.92
C SER A 441 -23.68 -10.04 -3.98
N PRO A 442 -22.95 -10.72 -4.88
CA PRO A 442 -22.35 -10.09 -6.06
C PRO A 442 -23.42 -9.46 -6.95
N ARG A 443 -23.05 -8.50 -7.79
CA ARG A 443 -23.98 -7.83 -8.74
C ARG A 443 -24.59 -8.78 -9.76
N GLY A 444 -23.92 -9.89 -10.06
CA GLY A 444 -24.40 -10.95 -10.90
C GLY A 444 -23.44 -12.13 -10.94
N VAL A 445 -23.97 -13.34 -10.96
CA VAL A 445 -23.23 -14.59 -11.12
C VAL A 445 -23.78 -15.34 -12.34
N PHE A 446 -22.96 -15.48 -13.38
CA PHE A 446 -23.39 -16.02 -14.67
C PHE A 446 -22.52 -17.21 -15.09
N LEU A 447 -23.17 -18.21 -15.71
CA LEU A 447 -22.46 -19.28 -16.42
C LEU A 447 -22.77 -19.17 -17.92
N PHE A 448 -21.73 -18.87 -18.72
CA PHE A 448 -21.82 -18.80 -20.17
C PHE A 448 -21.44 -20.14 -20.79
N THR A 449 -22.34 -20.74 -21.51
CA THR A 449 -22.12 -22.04 -22.18
C THR A 449 -22.20 -21.86 -23.69
N GLY A 450 -21.51 -22.68 -24.44
CA GLY A 450 -21.50 -22.63 -25.90
C GLY A 450 -20.13 -22.99 -26.48
N SER A 451 -20.07 -23.19 -27.78
CA SER A 451 -18.83 -23.53 -28.50
C SER A 451 -17.74 -22.47 -28.35
N SER A 452 -16.50 -22.85 -28.62
CA SER A 452 -15.39 -21.90 -28.59
C SER A 452 -15.57 -20.84 -29.69
N GLY A 453 -15.20 -19.60 -29.40
CA GLY A 453 -15.22 -18.53 -30.40
C GLY A 453 -16.60 -17.94 -30.76
N VAL A 454 -17.67 -18.24 -30.02
CA VAL A 454 -19.02 -17.65 -30.23
C VAL A 454 -19.22 -16.29 -29.60
N GLY A 455 -18.21 -15.78 -28.88
CA GLY A 455 -18.25 -14.41 -28.32
C GLY A 455 -18.36 -14.34 -26.80
N LYS A 456 -18.26 -15.44 -26.02
CA LYS A 456 -18.36 -15.46 -24.55
C LYS A 456 -17.39 -14.46 -23.89
N THR A 457 -16.11 -14.58 -24.15
CA THR A 457 -15.07 -13.70 -23.59
C THR A 457 -15.18 -12.27 -24.12
N GLU A 458 -15.59 -12.08 -25.39
CA GLU A 458 -15.79 -10.76 -25.97
C GLU A 458 -16.96 -10.02 -25.32
N LEU A 459 -18.04 -10.72 -24.99
CA LEU A 459 -19.15 -10.13 -24.25
C LEU A 459 -18.69 -9.63 -22.88
N CYS A 460 -17.86 -10.40 -22.14
CA CYS A 460 -17.29 -9.98 -20.86
C CYS A 460 -16.46 -8.70 -21.01
N LYS A 461 -15.61 -8.59 -22.03
CA LYS A 461 -14.82 -7.38 -22.31
C LYS A 461 -15.72 -6.17 -22.55
N LYS A 462 -16.79 -6.34 -23.35
CA LYS A 462 -17.71 -5.23 -23.68
C LYS A 462 -18.57 -4.84 -22.49
N ILE A 463 -18.99 -5.77 -21.64
CA ILE A 463 -19.67 -5.43 -20.38
C ILE A 463 -18.76 -4.60 -19.49
N ALA A 464 -17.51 -5.06 -19.29
CA ALA A 464 -16.53 -4.32 -18.49
C ALA A 464 -16.26 -2.92 -19.06
N GLU A 465 -16.11 -2.79 -20.37
CA GLU A 465 -15.90 -1.51 -21.07
C GLU A 465 -17.10 -0.56 -20.89
N PHE A 466 -18.33 -1.04 -21.11
CA PHE A 466 -19.52 -0.20 -21.06
C PHE A 466 -19.97 0.15 -19.62
N LEU A 467 -19.63 -0.66 -18.64
CA LEU A 467 -19.89 -0.37 -17.22
C LEU A 467 -18.70 0.29 -16.51
N GLY A 468 -17.58 0.47 -17.20
CA GLY A 468 -16.38 1.07 -16.62
C GLY A 468 -15.67 0.17 -15.59
N LEU A 469 -15.90 -1.15 -15.63
CA LEU A 469 -15.33 -2.12 -14.71
C LEU A 469 -13.95 -2.59 -15.16
N HIS A 470 -13.11 -3.00 -14.22
CA HIS A 470 -11.91 -3.77 -14.54
C HIS A 470 -12.28 -5.21 -14.93
N LEU A 471 -11.59 -5.76 -15.92
CA LEU A 471 -11.74 -7.16 -16.30
C LEU A 471 -10.59 -7.98 -15.73
N GLU A 472 -10.91 -8.81 -14.74
CA GLU A 472 -9.98 -9.77 -14.15
C GLU A 472 -10.27 -11.15 -14.71
N ARG A 473 -9.30 -11.74 -15.43
CA ARG A 473 -9.48 -13.04 -16.09
C ARG A 473 -8.57 -14.09 -15.49
N PHE A 474 -9.16 -15.21 -15.11
CA PHE A 474 -8.48 -16.40 -14.61
C PHE A 474 -8.78 -17.58 -15.53
N ASP A 475 -7.75 -18.17 -16.14
CA ASP A 475 -7.87 -19.38 -16.94
C ASP A 475 -7.84 -20.60 -16.01
N MET A 476 -8.95 -21.29 -15.91
CA MET A 476 -9.10 -22.39 -14.96
C MET A 476 -8.27 -23.63 -15.31
N SER A 477 -7.74 -23.71 -16.52
CA SER A 477 -6.78 -24.75 -16.87
C SER A 477 -5.47 -24.68 -16.07
N GLU A 478 -5.10 -23.49 -15.59
CA GLU A 478 -3.93 -23.28 -14.72
C GLU A 478 -4.17 -23.75 -13.28
N TYR A 479 -5.44 -23.98 -12.90
CA TYR A 479 -5.87 -24.35 -11.55
C TYR A 479 -6.49 -25.75 -11.48
N ALA A 480 -6.10 -26.64 -12.39
CA ALA A 480 -6.55 -28.02 -12.44
C ALA A 480 -6.01 -28.87 -11.28
N GLU A 481 -4.85 -28.54 -10.75
CA GLU A 481 -4.21 -29.27 -9.68
C GLU A 481 -4.43 -28.60 -8.31
N LYS A 482 -4.53 -29.44 -7.26
CA LYS A 482 -4.84 -28.96 -5.91
C LYS A 482 -3.86 -27.92 -5.37
N HIS A 483 -2.57 -28.07 -5.67
CA HIS A 483 -1.58 -27.07 -5.23
C HIS A 483 -1.66 -25.73 -6.00
N ALA A 484 -2.22 -25.73 -7.20
CA ALA A 484 -2.42 -24.49 -7.95
C ALA A 484 -3.53 -23.62 -7.33
N LEU A 485 -4.45 -24.21 -6.55
CA LEU A 485 -5.47 -23.47 -5.81
C LEU A 485 -4.85 -22.51 -4.79
N SER A 486 -3.74 -22.92 -4.18
CA SER A 486 -3.01 -22.05 -3.23
C SER A 486 -2.54 -20.76 -3.86
N LYS A 487 -2.27 -20.73 -5.17
CA LYS A 487 -1.92 -19.49 -5.88
C LYS A 487 -3.14 -18.56 -6.00
N LEU A 488 -4.34 -19.14 -6.18
CA LEU A 488 -5.56 -18.34 -6.39
C LEU A 488 -6.10 -17.75 -5.08
N ILE A 489 -6.13 -18.56 -3.99
CA ILE A 489 -6.73 -18.19 -2.69
C ILE A 489 -5.71 -18.04 -1.56
N GLY A 490 -4.40 -18.07 -1.85
CA GLY A 490 -3.32 -17.97 -0.88
C GLY A 490 -2.80 -19.32 -0.37
N SER A 491 -1.55 -19.35 0.06
CA SER A 491 -0.92 -20.54 0.65
C SER A 491 -1.39 -20.75 2.09
N PRO A 492 -1.56 -22.00 2.56
CA PRO A 492 -1.85 -22.28 3.98
C PRO A 492 -0.71 -21.80 4.90
N ALA A 493 -1.05 -21.52 6.16
CA ALA A 493 -0.07 -21.11 7.17
C ALA A 493 1.08 -22.11 7.29
N GLY A 494 2.32 -21.61 7.23
CA GLY A 494 3.55 -22.41 7.30
C GLY A 494 4.16 -22.80 5.96
N TYR A 495 3.53 -22.48 4.84
CA TYR A 495 4.09 -22.67 3.49
C TYR A 495 4.69 -21.38 2.95
N VAL A 496 5.68 -21.50 2.05
CA VAL A 496 6.29 -20.35 1.34
C VAL A 496 5.21 -19.60 0.56
N GLY A 497 5.20 -18.26 0.65
CA GLY A 497 4.20 -17.42 -0.01
C GLY A 497 2.89 -17.23 0.78
N TYR A 498 2.84 -17.61 2.08
CA TYR A 498 1.67 -17.36 2.93
C TYR A 498 1.33 -15.87 3.07
N GLU A 499 2.34 -15.00 3.15
CA GLU A 499 2.17 -13.55 3.30
C GLU A 499 1.76 -12.85 1.99
N ASP A 500 1.95 -13.49 0.84
CA ASP A 500 1.66 -12.89 -0.48
C ASP A 500 0.15 -12.83 -0.78
N GLY A 501 -0.69 -13.60 -0.03
CA GLY A 501 -2.12 -13.73 -0.29
C GLY A 501 -2.45 -14.47 -1.59
N GLY A 502 -3.73 -14.54 -1.95
CA GLY A 502 -4.19 -15.18 -3.18
C GLY A 502 -4.27 -14.21 -4.36
N LEU A 503 -4.05 -14.69 -5.58
CA LEU A 503 -4.15 -13.88 -6.79
C LEU A 503 -5.57 -13.29 -6.97
N LEU A 504 -6.61 -14.10 -6.71
CA LEU A 504 -8.01 -13.64 -6.78
C LEU A 504 -8.29 -12.60 -5.70
N SER A 505 -7.86 -12.86 -4.46
CA SER A 505 -8.01 -11.95 -3.33
C SER A 505 -7.35 -10.59 -3.61
N ASN A 506 -6.13 -10.62 -4.11
CA ASN A 506 -5.36 -9.42 -4.41
C ASN A 506 -5.94 -8.63 -5.59
N ALA A 507 -6.40 -9.33 -6.65
CA ALA A 507 -7.00 -8.69 -7.82
C ALA A 507 -8.28 -7.93 -7.46
N VAL A 508 -9.20 -8.57 -6.71
CA VAL A 508 -10.47 -7.95 -6.32
C VAL A 508 -10.25 -6.86 -5.26
N ARG A 509 -9.31 -7.04 -4.33
CA ARG A 509 -8.95 -5.99 -3.37
C ARG A 509 -8.41 -4.75 -4.06
N LYS A 510 -7.55 -4.93 -5.08
CA LYS A 510 -7.01 -3.83 -5.87
C LYS A 510 -8.08 -3.15 -6.73
N ASN A 511 -9.00 -3.95 -7.29
CA ASN A 511 -10.06 -3.50 -8.19
C ASN A 511 -11.43 -3.99 -7.70
N PRO A 512 -12.04 -3.37 -6.64
CA PRO A 512 -13.30 -3.84 -6.08
C PRO A 512 -14.48 -3.78 -7.05
N PHE A 513 -14.39 -2.93 -8.08
CA PHE A 513 -15.38 -2.81 -9.16
C PHE A 513 -14.85 -3.53 -10.39
N SER A 514 -15.02 -4.82 -10.43
CA SER A 514 -14.50 -5.67 -11.50
C SER A 514 -15.53 -6.65 -12.04
N LEU A 515 -15.31 -7.05 -13.29
CA LEU A 515 -15.89 -8.24 -13.86
C LEU A 515 -14.83 -9.35 -13.74
N VAL A 516 -15.12 -10.33 -12.91
CA VAL A 516 -14.23 -11.49 -12.70
C VAL A 516 -14.68 -12.61 -13.64
N LEU A 517 -13.81 -12.96 -14.56
CA LEU A 517 -14.04 -14.01 -15.56
C LEU A 517 -13.23 -15.26 -15.22
N PHE A 518 -13.90 -16.33 -14.88
CA PHE A 518 -13.32 -17.67 -14.76
C PHE A 518 -13.53 -18.42 -16.08
N ASP A 519 -12.48 -18.52 -16.87
CA ASP A 519 -12.55 -19.13 -18.22
C ASP A 519 -12.33 -20.64 -18.12
N GLU A 520 -13.17 -21.44 -18.80
CA GLU A 520 -13.16 -22.91 -18.83
C GLU A 520 -13.26 -23.56 -17.43
N ILE A 521 -14.31 -23.18 -16.68
CA ILE A 521 -14.53 -23.58 -15.28
C ILE A 521 -14.53 -25.10 -15.06
N GLU A 522 -14.89 -25.89 -16.08
CA GLU A 522 -14.88 -27.36 -16.04
C GLU A 522 -13.46 -27.95 -15.91
N LYS A 523 -12.42 -27.17 -16.16
CA LYS A 523 -11.03 -27.62 -16.00
C LYS A 523 -10.47 -27.40 -14.59
N ALA A 524 -11.16 -26.62 -13.78
CA ALA A 524 -10.74 -26.32 -12.42
C ALA A 524 -10.81 -27.55 -11.51
N HIS A 525 -9.94 -27.59 -10.49
CA HIS A 525 -10.04 -28.60 -9.45
C HIS A 525 -11.39 -28.50 -8.71
N PRO A 526 -12.06 -29.61 -8.37
CA PRO A 526 -13.36 -29.60 -7.70
C PRO A 526 -13.44 -28.81 -6.39
N ASP A 527 -12.34 -28.77 -5.61
CA ASP A 527 -12.28 -27.99 -4.35
C ASP A 527 -12.51 -26.49 -4.57
N LEU A 528 -12.28 -25.97 -5.79
CA LEU A 528 -12.50 -24.56 -6.11
C LEU A 528 -13.99 -24.19 -6.06
N THR A 529 -14.88 -25.11 -6.41
CA THR A 529 -16.33 -24.87 -6.36
C THR A 529 -16.81 -24.55 -4.96
N ASN A 530 -16.22 -25.19 -3.92
CA ASN A 530 -16.53 -24.91 -2.52
C ASN A 530 -16.10 -23.48 -2.10
N THR A 531 -14.99 -23.00 -2.64
CA THR A 531 -14.51 -21.61 -2.41
C THR A 531 -15.47 -20.60 -3.05
N PHE A 532 -15.96 -20.90 -4.24
CA PHE A 532 -16.91 -20.02 -4.94
C PHE A 532 -18.25 -19.91 -4.23
N LEU A 533 -18.72 -20.96 -3.54
CA LEU A 533 -19.94 -20.90 -2.75
C LEU A 533 -19.88 -19.80 -1.69
N GLN A 534 -18.73 -19.57 -1.04
CA GLN A 534 -18.57 -18.49 -0.07
C GLN A 534 -18.76 -17.11 -0.74
N ILE A 535 -18.24 -16.95 -1.96
CA ILE A 535 -18.36 -15.71 -2.73
C ILE A 535 -19.81 -15.49 -3.17
N PHE A 536 -20.47 -16.51 -3.64
CA PHE A 536 -21.84 -16.41 -4.16
C PHE A 536 -22.87 -16.14 -3.06
N ASP A 537 -22.69 -16.76 -1.87
CA ASP A 537 -23.63 -16.64 -0.74
C ASP A 537 -23.44 -15.34 0.06
N ASN A 538 -22.21 -14.94 0.28
CA ASN A 538 -21.89 -13.85 1.22
C ASN A 538 -21.20 -12.67 0.55
N ALA A 539 -20.93 -12.74 -0.75
CA ALA A 539 -20.08 -11.79 -1.49
C ALA A 539 -18.76 -11.51 -0.76
N MET A 540 -18.20 -12.53 -0.11
CA MET A 540 -16.98 -12.41 0.67
C MET A 540 -16.12 -13.66 0.53
N LEU A 541 -14.83 -13.47 0.38
CA LEU A 541 -13.83 -14.53 0.43
C LEU A 541 -12.87 -14.25 1.56
N THR A 542 -12.69 -15.24 2.45
CA THR A 542 -11.56 -15.20 3.39
C THR A 542 -10.45 -16.04 2.79
N ASP A 543 -9.34 -15.40 2.44
CA ASP A 543 -8.20 -16.10 1.92
C ASP A 543 -7.45 -16.90 3.01
N ASN A 544 -6.49 -17.72 2.60
CA ASN A 544 -5.74 -18.54 3.56
C ASN A 544 -4.83 -17.72 4.50
N SER A 545 -4.54 -16.46 4.18
CA SER A 545 -3.86 -15.52 5.10
C SER A 545 -4.80 -14.95 6.18
N GLY A 546 -6.11 -15.20 6.07
CA GLY A 546 -7.16 -14.68 6.94
C GLY A 546 -7.70 -13.32 6.53
N LEU A 547 -7.28 -12.78 5.39
CA LEU A 547 -7.81 -11.53 4.85
C LEU A 547 -9.20 -11.76 4.25
N LYS A 548 -10.13 -10.86 4.59
CA LYS A 548 -11.48 -10.86 4.03
C LYS A 548 -11.54 -9.90 2.83
N VAL A 549 -12.01 -10.39 1.71
CA VAL A 549 -12.15 -9.63 0.46
C VAL A 549 -13.61 -9.54 0.07
N ASP A 550 -14.08 -8.33 -0.21
CA ASP A 550 -15.48 -8.03 -0.55
C ASP A 550 -15.69 -8.12 -2.06
N PHE A 551 -16.68 -8.93 -2.46
CA PHE A 551 -17.12 -9.17 -3.84
C PHE A 551 -18.47 -8.51 -4.16
N LYS A 552 -19.06 -7.69 -3.28
CA LYS A 552 -20.38 -7.07 -3.47
C LYS A 552 -20.50 -6.24 -4.74
N ASN A 553 -19.43 -5.62 -5.16
CA ASN A 553 -19.41 -4.79 -6.35
C ASN A 553 -18.87 -5.49 -7.59
N THR A 554 -18.69 -6.81 -7.55
CA THR A 554 -18.19 -7.59 -8.68
C THR A 554 -19.33 -8.21 -9.49
N ILE A 555 -19.06 -8.42 -10.79
CA ILE A 555 -19.83 -9.29 -11.67
C ILE A 555 -18.99 -10.53 -11.89
N ILE A 556 -19.53 -11.71 -11.60
CA ILE A 556 -18.84 -12.99 -11.76
C ILE A 556 -19.37 -13.69 -12.99
N VAL A 557 -18.49 -14.03 -13.90
CA VAL A 557 -18.80 -14.77 -15.11
C VAL A 557 -17.91 -16.00 -15.19
N MET A 558 -18.52 -17.14 -15.35
CA MET A 558 -17.85 -18.42 -15.63
C MET A 558 -18.13 -18.81 -17.05
N THR A 559 -17.15 -19.31 -17.80
CA THR A 559 -17.39 -19.91 -19.13
C THR A 559 -17.22 -21.41 -19.08
N SER A 560 -17.99 -22.11 -19.88
CA SER A 560 -17.90 -23.57 -20.02
C SER A 560 -18.17 -24.04 -21.45
N ASN A 561 -17.51 -25.12 -21.81
CA ASN A 561 -17.73 -25.83 -23.08
C ASN A 561 -18.40 -27.22 -22.87
N LEU A 562 -18.93 -27.46 -21.69
CA LEU A 562 -19.64 -28.75 -21.37
C LEU A 562 -20.83 -29.00 -22.27
N GLY A 563 -21.08 -30.25 -22.60
CA GLY A 563 -22.22 -30.73 -23.40
C GLY A 563 -22.08 -30.58 -24.91
N LEU A 564 -20.98 -29.98 -25.40
CA LEU A 564 -20.77 -29.74 -26.84
C LEU A 564 -20.02 -30.88 -27.57
N LYS A 565 -19.27 -31.69 -26.85
CA LYS A 565 -18.47 -32.80 -27.44
C LYS A 565 -19.33 -33.98 -27.91
N GLU A 566 -20.57 -34.10 -27.44
CA GLU A 566 -21.48 -35.21 -27.76
C GLU A 566 -22.49 -34.87 -28.86
N SER A 567 -22.48 -33.66 -29.42
CA SER A 567 -23.50 -33.20 -30.39
C SER A 567 -23.07 -33.36 -31.87
N ASN A 568 -22.64 -34.56 -32.26
CA ASN A 568 -22.40 -34.86 -33.69
C ASN A 568 -23.68 -35.22 -34.47
N GLU A 569 -24.86 -35.11 -33.87
CA GLU A 569 -26.14 -35.36 -34.56
C GLU A 569 -26.84 -34.03 -34.89
N LEU A 570 -27.09 -33.83 -36.16
CA LEU A 570 -27.89 -32.74 -36.73
C LEU A 570 -29.31 -32.80 -36.18
N GLY A 571 -29.71 -31.92 -35.29
CA GLY A 571 -31.10 -31.86 -34.84
C GLY A 571 -31.40 -30.81 -33.77
N PHE A 572 -32.20 -29.80 -34.12
CA PHE A 572 -33.01 -28.88 -33.34
C PHE A 572 -32.38 -28.19 -32.12
N LEU A 573 -32.38 -26.88 -32.09
CA LEU A 573 -31.87 -25.97 -31.04
C LEU A 573 -32.33 -26.36 -29.62
N SER A 574 -33.56 -26.79 -29.42
CA SER A 574 -34.12 -27.20 -28.13
C SER A 574 -33.46 -28.45 -27.53
N LYS A 575 -33.03 -29.41 -28.35
CA LYS A 575 -32.35 -30.62 -27.89
C LYS A 575 -30.91 -30.35 -27.40
N ASN A 576 -30.24 -29.31 -27.95
CA ASN A 576 -28.88 -28.96 -27.55
C ASN A 576 -28.85 -28.28 -26.18
N GLU A 577 -29.82 -27.42 -25.87
CA GLU A 577 -29.92 -26.76 -24.54
C GLU A 577 -30.20 -27.77 -23.44
N GLU A 578 -31.11 -28.74 -23.69
CA GLU A 578 -31.41 -29.79 -22.71
C GLU A 578 -30.21 -30.71 -22.45
N LYS A 579 -29.45 -31.07 -23.48
CA LYS A 579 -28.20 -31.85 -23.34
C LYS A 579 -27.14 -31.08 -22.56
N THR A 580 -26.95 -29.79 -22.86
CA THR A 580 -25.99 -28.92 -22.15
C THR A 580 -26.41 -28.77 -20.69
N ASN A 581 -27.69 -28.55 -20.40
CA ASN A 581 -28.20 -28.44 -19.04
C ASN A 581 -28.05 -29.78 -18.26
N ARG A 582 -28.16 -30.93 -18.91
CA ARG A 582 -27.88 -32.22 -18.29
C ARG A 582 -26.39 -32.36 -17.96
N ALA A 583 -25.51 -32.08 -18.91
CA ALA A 583 -24.07 -32.14 -18.70
C ALA A 583 -23.60 -31.21 -17.57
N ILE A 584 -24.20 -30.02 -17.43
CA ILE A 584 -23.94 -29.09 -16.32
C ILE A 584 -24.38 -29.67 -14.99
N LYS A 585 -25.59 -30.28 -14.94
CA LYS A 585 -26.12 -30.91 -13.73
C LYS A 585 -25.35 -32.16 -13.32
N ASP A 586 -24.77 -32.88 -14.27
CA ASP A 586 -23.94 -34.06 -14.01
C ASP A 586 -22.51 -33.66 -13.53
N PHE A 587 -22.02 -32.49 -13.94
CA PHE A 587 -20.68 -32.02 -13.60
C PHE A 587 -20.62 -31.22 -12.29
N PHE A 588 -21.58 -30.31 -12.09
CA PHE A 588 -21.60 -29.44 -10.91
C PHE A 588 -22.59 -29.89 -9.88
N ALA A 589 -22.21 -29.75 -8.60
CA ALA A 589 -23.15 -30.04 -7.50
C ALA A 589 -24.41 -29.14 -7.58
N PRO A 590 -25.59 -29.64 -7.21
CA PRO A 590 -26.83 -28.86 -7.22
C PRO A 590 -26.74 -27.55 -6.43
N GLU A 591 -25.98 -27.54 -5.32
CA GLU A 591 -25.76 -26.37 -4.51
C GLU A 591 -25.05 -25.25 -5.29
N PHE A 592 -24.06 -25.61 -6.09
CA PHE A 592 -23.35 -24.66 -6.93
C PHE A 592 -24.23 -24.04 -8.02
N ILE A 593 -25.01 -24.91 -8.70
CA ILE A 593 -25.93 -24.48 -9.77
C ILE A 593 -27.01 -23.53 -9.24
N ASN A 594 -27.53 -23.78 -8.04
CA ASN A 594 -28.57 -22.96 -7.42
C ASN A 594 -28.09 -21.56 -7.00
N ARG A 595 -26.79 -21.33 -6.97
CA ARG A 595 -26.18 -20.00 -6.67
C ARG A 595 -25.85 -19.20 -7.93
N ILE A 596 -26.00 -19.79 -9.10
CA ILE A 596 -25.85 -19.12 -10.39
C ILE A 596 -27.16 -18.40 -10.73
N ASP A 597 -27.10 -17.09 -10.94
CA ASP A 597 -28.28 -16.31 -11.27
C ASP A 597 -28.90 -16.68 -12.62
N LYS A 598 -28.02 -16.88 -13.61
CA LYS A 598 -28.44 -17.30 -14.96
C LYS A 598 -27.37 -18.14 -15.63
N ILE A 599 -27.83 -19.23 -16.25
CA ILE A 599 -27.06 -20.01 -17.21
C ILE A 599 -27.48 -19.49 -18.60
N LEU A 600 -26.49 -18.97 -19.35
CA LEU A 600 -26.73 -18.35 -20.64
C LEU A 600 -26.08 -19.15 -21.75
N HIS A 601 -26.93 -19.66 -22.65
CA HIS A 601 -26.54 -20.52 -23.77
C HIS A 601 -26.26 -19.70 -25.01
N PHE A 602 -25.00 -19.65 -25.46
CA PHE A 602 -24.57 -18.92 -26.65
C PHE A 602 -24.91 -19.74 -27.91
N ASN A 603 -25.55 -19.07 -28.85
CA ASN A 603 -25.91 -19.66 -30.14
C ASN A 603 -24.66 -19.84 -31.04
N GLU A 604 -24.73 -20.86 -31.91
CA GLU A 604 -23.76 -21.01 -32.98
C GLU A 604 -23.91 -19.85 -34.00
N LEU A 605 -22.80 -19.50 -34.63
CA LEU A 605 -22.76 -18.40 -35.55
C LEU A 605 -23.17 -18.87 -36.95
N ASN A 606 -24.21 -18.29 -37.51
CA ASN A 606 -24.63 -18.51 -38.88
C ASN A 606 -23.86 -17.61 -39.87
N ASP A 607 -23.95 -17.89 -41.17
CA ASP A 607 -23.22 -17.17 -42.22
C ASP A 607 -23.53 -15.66 -42.21
N GLU A 608 -24.75 -15.24 -41.96
CA GLU A 608 -25.13 -13.81 -41.88
C GLU A 608 -24.47 -13.09 -40.70
N ILE A 609 -24.37 -13.77 -39.56
CA ILE A 609 -23.69 -13.23 -38.36
C ILE A 609 -22.19 -13.14 -38.63
N LEU A 610 -21.62 -14.17 -39.26
CA LEU A 610 -20.19 -14.19 -39.62
C LEU A 610 -19.84 -13.01 -40.56
N GLU A 611 -20.67 -12.69 -41.55
CA GLU A 611 -20.46 -11.51 -42.40
C GLU A 611 -20.43 -10.19 -41.60
N LYS A 612 -21.32 -10.06 -40.61
CA LYS A 612 -21.35 -8.87 -39.73
C LYS A 612 -20.09 -8.77 -38.87
N ILE A 613 -19.60 -9.91 -38.36
CA ILE A 613 -18.35 -9.97 -37.56
C ILE A 613 -17.16 -9.57 -38.43
N VAL A 614 -17.04 -10.08 -39.66
CA VAL A 614 -15.99 -9.69 -40.60
C VAL A 614 -16.04 -8.17 -40.85
N GLN A 615 -17.25 -7.62 -41.07
CA GLN A 615 -17.39 -6.17 -41.31
C GLN A 615 -16.94 -5.37 -40.08
N LYS A 616 -17.27 -5.80 -38.87
CA LYS A 616 -16.82 -5.15 -37.64
C LYS A 616 -15.29 -5.16 -37.51
N GLU A 617 -14.66 -6.32 -37.70
CA GLU A 617 -13.19 -6.45 -37.62
C GLU A 617 -12.48 -5.57 -38.67
N LEU A 618 -13.00 -5.49 -39.88
CA LEU A 618 -12.47 -4.58 -40.92
C LEU A 618 -12.65 -3.11 -40.55
N SER A 619 -13.76 -2.77 -39.88
CA SER A 619 -14.01 -1.40 -39.40
C SER A 619 -13.05 -1.02 -38.26
N GLU A 620 -12.75 -1.94 -37.36
CA GLU A 620 -11.76 -1.76 -36.28
C GLU A 620 -10.35 -1.59 -36.87
N LEU A 621 -9.97 -2.43 -37.86
CA LEU A 621 -8.70 -2.31 -38.59
C LEU A 621 -8.58 -0.95 -39.28
N SER A 622 -9.67 -0.50 -39.91
CA SER A 622 -9.76 0.82 -40.57
C SER A 622 -9.46 1.98 -39.63
N LYS A 623 -9.99 1.94 -38.38
CA LYS A 623 -9.72 2.96 -37.36
C LYS A 623 -8.24 2.99 -36.96
N ASN A 624 -7.60 1.83 -36.88
CA ASN A 624 -6.18 1.72 -36.48
C ASN A 624 -5.22 2.21 -37.58
N LEU A 625 -5.65 2.23 -38.83
CA LEU A 625 -4.85 2.57 -40.02
C LEU A 625 -4.98 4.04 -40.45
N LYS A 626 -4.96 5.00 -39.53
CA LYS A 626 -5.01 6.45 -39.83
C LYS A 626 -6.13 6.84 -40.81
N ASN A 627 -7.34 6.37 -40.55
CA ASN A 627 -8.56 6.67 -41.30
C ASN A 627 -8.61 6.13 -42.76
N ILE A 628 -7.87 5.06 -43.08
CA ILE A 628 -8.07 4.35 -44.34
C ILE A 628 -9.40 3.58 -44.23
N SER A 629 -10.37 3.90 -45.11
CA SER A 629 -11.66 3.21 -45.15
C SER A 629 -11.57 1.88 -45.91
N LEU A 630 -11.86 0.75 -45.21
CA LEU A 630 -11.87 -0.59 -45.77
C LEU A 630 -13.30 -1.05 -45.99
N ASN A 631 -13.69 -1.27 -47.26
CA ASN A 631 -14.99 -1.81 -47.64
C ASN A 631 -14.82 -3.15 -48.36
N ALA A 632 -15.39 -4.22 -47.80
CA ALA A 632 -15.33 -5.54 -48.44
C ALA A 632 -16.65 -5.84 -49.19
N THR A 633 -16.54 -6.43 -50.37
CA THR A 633 -17.69 -6.98 -51.07
C THR A 633 -18.30 -8.16 -50.34
N LYS A 634 -19.57 -8.48 -50.61
CA LYS A 634 -20.24 -9.59 -49.98
C LYS A 634 -19.47 -10.91 -50.21
N ALA A 635 -18.98 -11.13 -51.40
CA ALA A 635 -18.17 -12.30 -51.74
C ALA A 635 -16.90 -12.39 -50.88
N ALA A 636 -16.16 -11.28 -50.76
CA ALA A 636 -14.96 -11.22 -49.93
C ALA A 636 -15.25 -11.49 -48.44
N LYS A 637 -16.37 -10.96 -47.89
CA LYS A 637 -16.79 -11.22 -46.53
C LYS A 637 -17.12 -12.69 -46.29
N VAL A 638 -17.89 -13.31 -47.20
CA VAL A 638 -18.23 -14.75 -47.12
C VAL A 638 -16.98 -15.61 -47.22
N TYR A 639 -16.04 -15.26 -48.10
CA TYR A 639 -14.78 -15.97 -48.21
C TYR A 639 -13.96 -15.91 -46.91
N LEU A 640 -13.77 -14.72 -46.36
CA LEU A 640 -13.04 -14.53 -45.10
C LEU A 640 -13.74 -15.24 -43.93
N ALA A 641 -15.05 -15.16 -43.87
CA ALA A 641 -15.90 -15.81 -42.85
C ALA A 641 -15.72 -17.35 -42.90
N LYS A 642 -15.88 -17.96 -44.09
CA LYS A 642 -15.71 -19.40 -44.32
C LYS A 642 -14.30 -19.88 -44.01
N LYS A 643 -13.29 -19.11 -44.38
CA LYS A 643 -11.89 -19.44 -44.12
C LYS A 643 -11.54 -19.35 -42.63
N ALA A 644 -12.16 -18.40 -41.93
CA ALA A 644 -11.94 -18.14 -40.49
C ALA A 644 -12.75 -19.07 -39.57
N TYR A 645 -13.93 -19.50 -40.03
CA TYR A 645 -14.84 -20.30 -39.22
C TYR A 645 -14.41 -21.78 -39.25
N GLN A 646 -14.10 -22.29 -38.07
CA GLN A 646 -13.91 -23.71 -37.79
C GLN A 646 -14.88 -24.09 -36.66
N LYS A 647 -15.60 -25.20 -36.83
CA LYS A 647 -16.65 -25.62 -35.89
C LYS A 647 -16.12 -25.73 -34.43
N GLU A 648 -14.84 -26.10 -34.27
CA GLU A 648 -14.21 -26.28 -32.97
C GLU A 648 -13.67 -24.96 -32.39
N PHE A 649 -13.25 -24.01 -33.22
CA PHE A 649 -12.55 -22.79 -32.81
C PHE A 649 -13.37 -21.50 -33.05
N GLY A 650 -14.53 -21.59 -33.71
CA GLY A 650 -15.36 -20.45 -34.07
C GLY A 650 -14.59 -19.44 -34.92
N VAL A 651 -14.70 -18.15 -34.61
CA VAL A 651 -14.04 -17.05 -35.35
C VAL A 651 -12.73 -16.57 -34.74
N ARG A 652 -12.10 -17.34 -33.85
CA ARG A 652 -10.83 -16.92 -33.20
C ARG A 652 -9.71 -16.61 -34.22
N LEU A 653 -9.69 -17.32 -35.34
CA LEU A 653 -8.71 -17.14 -36.39
C LEU A 653 -8.96 -15.94 -37.30
N LEU A 654 -10.13 -15.28 -37.21
CA LEU A 654 -10.51 -14.21 -38.13
C LEU A 654 -9.50 -13.06 -38.18
N LYS A 655 -9.07 -12.58 -37.03
CA LYS A 655 -8.07 -11.50 -36.95
C LYS A 655 -6.77 -11.87 -37.63
N ARG A 656 -6.31 -13.11 -37.45
CA ARG A 656 -5.09 -13.60 -38.10
C ARG A 656 -5.27 -13.71 -39.61
N ILE A 657 -6.39 -14.25 -40.06
CA ILE A 657 -6.66 -14.38 -41.50
C ILE A 657 -6.79 -13.00 -42.16
N ILE A 658 -7.43 -12.03 -41.50
CA ILE A 658 -7.48 -10.65 -41.98
C ILE A 658 -6.06 -10.05 -42.05
N ALA A 659 -5.20 -10.30 -41.06
CA ALA A 659 -3.82 -9.83 -41.07
C ALA A 659 -3.04 -10.47 -42.19
N ASP A 660 -3.16 -11.78 -42.39
CA ASP A 660 -2.43 -12.53 -43.44
C ASP A 660 -2.92 -12.18 -44.84
N GLU A 661 -4.22 -12.10 -45.08
CA GLU A 661 -4.79 -11.91 -46.41
C GLU A 661 -4.85 -10.44 -46.88
N ILE A 662 -5.08 -9.54 -45.92
CA ILE A 662 -5.31 -8.10 -46.18
C ILE A 662 -4.15 -7.27 -45.64
N GLY A 663 -3.73 -7.55 -44.39
CA GLY A 663 -2.73 -6.76 -43.70
C GLY A 663 -1.38 -6.73 -44.44
N ALA A 664 -0.90 -7.87 -44.89
CA ALA A 664 0.36 -7.94 -45.64
C ALA A 664 0.34 -7.07 -46.91
N LYS A 665 -0.72 -7.20 -47.73
CA LYS A 665 -0.89 -6.43 -48.98
C LYS A 665 -1.10 -4.93 -48.68
N LEU A 666 -1.81 -4.60 -47.60
CA LEU A 666 -2.08 -3.23 -47.21
C LEU A 666 -0.81 -2.54 -46.70
N SER A 667 -0.03 -3.26 -45.89
CA SER A 667 1.25 -2.76 -45.37
C SER A 667 2.25 -2.44 -46.49
N GLU A 668 2.34 -3.30 -47.52
CA GLU A 668 3.20 -3.05 -48.66
C GLU A 668 2.80 -1.78 -49.41
N LYS A 669 1.49 -1.58 -49.68
CA LYS A 669 0.97 -0.36 -50.33
C LYS A 669 1.20 0.90 -49.49
N ILE A 670 1.06 0.82 -48.18
CA ILE A 670 1.30 1.95 -47.27
C ILE A 670 2.80 2.30 -47.24
N LEU A 671 3.67 1.31 -47.11
CA LEU A 671 5.13 1.52 -47.10
C LEU A 671 5.66 2.09 -48.41
N ARG A 672 5.08 1.68 -49.55
CA ARG A 672 5.39 2.25 -50.85
C ARG A 672 4.78 3.64 -51.10
N LYS A 673 4.05 4.19 -50.11
CA LYS A 673 3.34 5.49 -50.20
C LYS A 673 2.30 5.55 -51.34
N GLU A 674 1.78 4.40 -51.77
CA GLU A 674 0.73 4.32 -52.77
C GLU A 674 -0.64 4.72 -52.21
N LEU A 675 -0.80 4.69 -50.88
CA LEU A 675 -2.03 5.04 -50.17
C LEU A 675 -1.84 6.30 -49.34
N LYS A 676 -2.74 7.27 -49.53
CA LYS A 676 -2.80 8.50 -48.73
C LYS A 676 -3.76 8.32 -47.55
N GLU A 677 -3.61 9.13 -46.51
CA GLU A 677 -4.59 9.22 -45.43
C GLU A 677 -6.02 9.53 -45.98
N GLY A 678 -7.00 8.77 -45.53
CA GLY A 678 -8.39 8.89 -46.02
C GLY A 678 -8.68 8.09 -47.30
N ALA A 679 -7.75 7.27 -47.80
CA ALA A 679 -7.99 6.41 -48.94
C ALA A 679 -9.14 5.42 -48.71
N LYS A 680 -9.98 5.21 -49.69
CA LYS A 680 -11.06 4.21 -49.69
C LYS A 680 -10.60 2.99 -50.47
N ILE A 681 -10.46 1.86 -49.80
CA ILE A 681 -10.00 0.61 -50.40
C ILE A 681 -11.19 -0.37 -50.45
N LYS A 682 -11.45 -0.88 -51.64
CA LYS A 682 -12.40 -1.96 -51.86
C LYS A 682 -11.71 -3.30 -51.83
N ILE A 683 -12.11 -4.16 -50.93
CA ILE A 683 -11.61 -5.54 -50.80
C ILE A 683 -12.53 -6.43 -51.61
N ASP A 684 -12.00 -7.14 -52.58
CA ASP A 684 -12.75 -7.99 -53.50
C ASP A 684 -12.04 -9.33 -53.71
N LEU A 685 -12.67 -10.27 -54.44
CA LEU A 685 -12.08 -11.53 -54.86
C LEU A 685 -11.74 -11.47 -56.35
N ASP A 686 -10.63 -12.08 -56.75
CA ASP A 686 -10.29 -12.35 -58.15
C ASP A 686 -10.98 -13.64 -58.65
N GLN A 687 -10.78 -13.94 -59.89
CA GLN A 687 -11.32 -15.17 -60.54
C GLN A 687 -10.81 -16.47 -59.90
N ASN A 688 -9.68 -16.39 -59.18
CA ASN A 688 -9.06 -17.51 -58.47
C ASN A 688 -9.37 -17.55 -56.97
N ASN A 689 -10.40 -16.82 -56.53
CA ASN A 689 -10.80 -16.69 -55.09
C ASN A 689 -9.68 -16.15 -54.19
N LYS A 690 -8.80 -15.28 -54.69
CA LYS A 690 -7.79 -14.57 -53.87
C LYS A 690 -8.26 -13.14 -53.58
N ILE A 691 -7.97 -12.68 -52.37
CA ILE A 691 -8.28 -11.28 -51.96
C ILE A 691 -7.45 -10.30 -52.77
N ILE A 692 -8.12 -9.34 -53.41
CA ILE A 692 -7.51 -8.21 -54.10
C ILE A 692 -7.95 -6.88 -53.46
N LEU A 693 -7.05 -5.89 -53.45
CA LEU A 693 -7.28 -4.54 -52.94
C LEU A 693 -7.38 -3.57 -54.12
N ARG A 694 -8.57 -3.03 -54.34
CA ARG A 694 -8.87 -2.03 -55.37
C ARG A 694 -9.04 -0.66 -54.80
#